data_76f90d2d14344ad7fa853fd6a56a0ccc
#
_entry.id   76f90d2d14344ad7fa853fd6a56a0ccc
#
_cell.length_a   1.000
_cell.length_b   1.000
_cell.length_c   1.000
_cell.angle_alpha   90.00
_cell.angle_beta   90.00
_cell.angle_gamma   90.00
#
_symmetry.space_group_name_H-M   'P 1'
#
loop_
_entity.id
_entity.type
_entity.pdbx_description
1 polymer ?
#
loop_
_entity_poly.entity_id
_entity_poly.type
_entity_poly.pdbx_seq_one_letter_code
_entity_poly.pdbx_strand_id
1 'polypeptide(L)'
;MALAGPIYALLSFLPPSVAHILLGGLTLIWAVFFARRLKAAFPDGDDGGSRSGTGDDEEKADGPRGPRRAASRVRILFSRMLLGCGRYLLSLRYRVRLEGLDVLQAEVARARERGRGVLVLPNHPAFMDPALLCTHLAAFDLRPLADSHQIHRPWLRPVAALTGCISLPDLRRDGLSARDQVREALDGCAAALARGENVLLYPSGGLSRDGATHLGGNSGVSRLLQAVPDCGLVLVRTRGLWGSSFSWAAGEPVLGRALLRGLVSLLCHGLFFLPRREVRITCALPSRRPVAGEGVRPYNALLESFYDADGGEKDCPQILFPWRAEVPSGAGTGAVSARMAATPPPLAAADREAVLRLLAEASPLGPEWGNLKEDQRLDTDLGLDSLALTELAVRLEERFGHAPATLEGLRTVGDCLLLAAGQMPEAATAEAPEEPSPWLDAVRARPAWALSLPDAPNLPLVMLRQLRRASSRPLLADNGRILTARAFWIQAVALSLHLRRRLGSGQRVGIMLPASSAACVAWLAVLLAGQTPVMLNWTTGPRNLGHCLRLAGVRHILSARALLDRLEGSGLREAAEEAGAAWLPLEDTAASLSPCLRLEAACRAILSLAGLEGCAVPRKLSRPAAILFTSGSSAAPKGVPLSHDNILANCRDVAAILALDSHDAMLAMLPPFHTLGLTGNIVLPLCFGVPVVFHANPTEGARLDAVCRQWRPTLLVAAPTFLDGMLRQARPGDLASLRVAFVGAEACPQRLYDDFVRLSGGGLLCEGYGVTECSPVISLNLPTDARTGTIGQPLPSVRTAIVSVQEPRQRLAAGETGLLLVRGPNVFGGYLGQGSDGGPASPFLHLDGEDWYCTGDLVRADSDGHMTFAGRRERFVKLGGEMISLPQMEAVLGRHFMAPAGQEGPVLAVDALEEEGQTVLVLFTTLPLEREQANAVLREEGLSALYMLRRVRRLAALPLLGSGKVDYRSLRALAMQEGQGV
;
A
#
# COMPACT_ATOMS: atom_id res chain seq x y z
N MET A 1 -46.30 20.57 6.57
CA MET A 1 -47.01 21.32 7.65
C MET A 1 -47.71 20.41 8.68
N ALA A 2 -48.21 19.24 8.32
CA ALA A 2 -48.97 18.37 9.25
C ALA A 2 -48.13 17.69 10.39
N LEU A 3 -46.82 17.67 10.31
CA LEU A 3 -45.92 17.08 11.32
C LEU A 3 -45.23 18.12 12.22
N ALA A 4 -45.36 19.41 11.94
CA ALA A 4 -44.68 20.45 12.70
C ALA A 4 -45.25 20.64 14.11
N GLY A 5 -46.59 20.49 14.28
CA GLY A 5 -47.26 20.65 15.55
C GLY A 5 -46.82 19.65 16.63
N PRO A 6 -46.82 18.33 16.36
CA PRO A 6 -46.37 17.33 17.34
C PRO A 6 -44.87 17.45 17.72
N ILE A 7 -44.02 17.84 16.76
CA ILE A 7 -42.60 18.03 17.02
C ILE A 7 -42.34 19.26 17.89
N TYR A 8 -43.07 20.34 17.67
CA TYR A 8 -43.01 21.54 18.50
C TYR A 8 -43.48 21.27 19.95
N ALA A 9 -44.51 20.48 20.11
CA ALA A 9 -45.03 20.05 21.40
C ALA A 9 -44.03 19.16 22.16
N LEU A 10 -43.30 18.27 21.46
CA LEU A 10 -42.27 17.43 22.06
C LEU A 10 -41.02 18.25 22.44
N LEU A 11 -40.67 19.25 21.66
CA LEU A 11 -39.53 20.14 21.91
C LEU A 11 -39.79 21.14 23.03
N SER A 12 -41.05 21.45 23.38
CA SER A 12 -41.39 22.36 24.46
C SER A 12 -41.12 21.79 25.88
N PHE A 13 -40.90 20.46 25.99
CA PHE A 13 -40.46 19.80 27.23
C PHE A 13 -38.98 19.77 27.45
N LEU A 14 -38.18 20.21 26.46
CA LEU A 14 -36.71 20.22 26.52
C LEU A 14 -36.21 21.65 26.86
N PRO A 15 -35.04 21.76 27.52
CA PRO A 15 -34.39 23.06 27.69
C PRO A 15 -34.25 23.79 26.34
N PRO A 16 -34.49 25.12 26.31
CA PRO A 16 -34.50 25.89 25.04
C PRO A 16 -33.26 25.65 24.16
N SER A 17 -32.10 25.45 24.78
CA SER A 17 -30.83 25.12 24.09
C SER A 17 -30.85 23.77 23.38
N VAL A 18 -31.46 22.73 23.97
CA VAL A 18 -31.59 21.39 23.36
C VAL A 18 -32.63 21.38 22.24
N ALA A 19 -33.75 22.08 22.47
CA ALA A 19 -34.81 22.24 21.45
C ALA A 19 -34.28 22.93 20.20
N HIS A 20 -33.45 23.97 20.34
CA HIS A 20 -32.82 24.67 19.21
C HIS A 20 -31.81 23.83 18.46
N ILE A 21 -31.02 22.97 19.15
CA ILE A 21 -30.06 22.06 18.48
C ILE A 21 -30.76 20.98 17.69
N LEU A 22 -31.79 20.36 18.26
CA LEU A 22 -32.59 19.35 17.58
C LEU A 22 -33.35 19.95 16.37
N LEU A 23 -33.86 21.17 16.52
CA LEU A 23 -34.48 21.89 15.43
C LEU A 23 -33.51 22.24 14.32
N GLY A 24 -32.30 22.72 14.67
CA GLY A 24 -31.20 22.98 13.71
C GLY A 24 -30.73 21.72 12.97
N GLY A 25 -30.57 20.62 13.71
CA GLY A 25 -30.22 19.31 13.12
C GLY A 25 -31.29 18.76 12.19
N LEU A 26 -32.55 18.82 12.59
CA LEU A 26 -33.70 18.43 11.78
C LEU A 26 -33.83 19.31 10.53
N THR A 27 -33.62 20.61 10.67
CA THR A 27 -33.65 21.56 9.53
C THR A 27 -32.49 21.26 8.55
N LEU A 28 -31.31 20.92 9.01
CA LEU A 28 -30.17 20.53 8.18
C LEU A 28 -30.45 19.21 7.43
N ILE A 29 -30.97 18.20 8.10
CA ILE A 29 -31.37 16.92 7.49
C ILE A 29 -32.43 17.15 6.44
N TRP A 30 -33.41 18.00 6.73
CA TRP A 30 -34.50 18.34 5.82
C TRP A 30 -34.03 19.15 4.61
N ALA A 31 -33.10 20.09 4.82
CA ALA A 31 -32.47 20.85 3.74
C ALA A 31 -31.66 19.95 2.79
N VAL A 32 -30.89 18.98 3.33
CA VAL A 32 -30.12 18.00 2.53
C VAL A 32 -31.06 17.05 1.77
N PHE A 33 -32.15 16.60 2.41
CA PHE A 33 -33.14 15.73 1.78
C PHE A 33 -33.89 16.46 0.65
N PHE A 34 -34.23 17.73 0.88
CA PHE A 34 -34.95 18.56 -0.11
C PHE A 34 -34.01 18.94 -1.27
N ALA A 35 -32.74 19.22 -1.00
CA ALA A 35 -31.71 19.44 -2.02
C ALA A 35 -31.55 18.22 -2.95
N ARG A 36 -31.61 17.00 -2.42
CA ARG A 36 -31.62 15.76 -3.22
C ARG A 36 -32.87 15.66 -4.12
N ARG A 37 -34.02 16.04 -3.63
CA ARG A 37 -35.26 16.03 -4.43
C ARG A 37 -35.28 17.13 -5.48
N LEU A 38 -34.69 18.30 -5.19
CA LEU A 38 -34.55 19.39 -6.16
C LEU A 38 -33.62 18.98 -7.31
N LYS A 39 -32.52 18.30 -7.02
CA LYS A 39 -31.61 17.77 -8.05
C LYS A 39 -32.27 16.67 -8.91
N ALA A 40 -33.15 15.86 -8.33
CA ALA A 40 -33.93 14.86 -9.07
C ALA A 40 -35.04 15.49 -9.93
N ALA A 41 -35.56 16.66 -9.51
CA ALA A 41 -36.60 17.40 -10.25
C ALA A 41 -36.04 18.34 -11.35
N PHE A 42 -34.77 18.71 -11.23
CA PHE A 42 -34.03 19.54 -12.20
C PHE A 42 -32.65 18.93 -12.46
N PRO A 43 -32.58 17.89 -13.31
CA PRO A 43 -31.29 17.35 -13.72
C PRO A 43 -30.47 18.44 -14.44
N ASP A 44 -29.19 18.54 -14.10
CA ASP A 44 -28.23 19.39 -14.78
C ASP A 44 -28.27 19.02 -16.28
N GLY A 45 -28.57 19.98 -17.13
CA GLY A 45 -28.56 19.76 -18.58
C GLY A 45 -27.15 19.34 -19.00
N ASP A 46 -27.06 18.28 -19.78
CA ASP A 46 -25.86 17.74 -20.41
C ASP A 46 -24.90 18.84 -20.87
N ASP A 47 -23.70 18.86 -20.33
CA ASP A 47 -22.58 19.60 -20.92
C ASP A 47 -22.14 18.87 -22.18
N GLY A 48 -22.31 19.55 -23.27
CA GLY A 48 -22.26 19.11 -24.64
C GLY A 48 -21.11 18.21 -25.08
N GLY A 49 -21.48 17.03 -25.56
CA GLY A 49 -20.73 16.32 -26.57
C GLY A 49 -20.79 17.06 -27.91
N SER A 50 -19.63 17.34 -28.46
CA SER A 50 -19.41 17.92 -29.79
C SER A 50 -20.22 17.22 -30.89
N ARG A 51 -21.12 17.96 -31.56
CA ARG A 51 -21.54 17.65 -32.92
C ARG A 51 -21.36 18.91 -33.77
N SER A 52 -20.43 18.78 -34.69
CA SER A 52 -20.29 19.66 -35.86
C SER A 52 -21.55 19.58 -36.72
N GLY A 53 -22.14 20.71 -37.03
CA GLY A 53 -23.23 20.83 -38.00
C GLY A 53 -23.46 22.27 -38.32
N THR A 54 -22.98 22.67 -39.53
CA THR A 54 -23.19 23.92 -40.23
C THR A 54 -24.67 24.26 -40.45
N GLY A 55 -25.06 25.50 -40.29
CA GLY A 55 -26.36 26.00 -40.74
C GLY A 55 -26.69 27.36 -40.13
N ASP A 56 -26.54 28.38 -40.95
CA ASP A 56 -27.00 29.74 -40.76
C ASP A 56 -28.44 29.81 -40.27
N ASP A 57 -28.73 30.70 -39.33
CA ASP A 57 -29.93 31.59 -39.43
C ASP A 57 -29.82 32.67 -38.35
N GLU A 58 -29.81 33.90 -38.83
CA GLU A 58 -29.99 35.16 -38.13
C GLU A 58 -31.45 35.31 -37.64
N GLU A 59 -31.60 36.23 -36.70
CA GLU A 59 -32.80 36.93 -36.25
C GLU A 59 -33.73 36.33 -35.21
N LYS A 60 -33.75 36.91 -34.06
CA LYS A 60 -34.74 37.81 -33.47
C LYS A 60 -34.68 37.92 -31.96
N ALA A 61 -34.64 39.17 -31.56
CA ALA A 61 -34.72 39.64 -30.18
C ALA A 61 -36.08 39.41 -29.52
N ASP A 62 -36.07 39.51 -28.19
CA ASP A 62 -37.20 39.67 -27.29
C ASP A 62 -38.20 38.52 -27.15
N GLY A 63 -37.90 37.68 -26.10
CA GLY A 63 -38.81 36.73 -25.49
C GLY A 63 -38.66 36.68 -23.98
N PRO A 64 -39.68 36.31 -23.19
CA PRO A 64 -39.84 36.64 -21.78
C PRO A 64 -38.82 36.02 -20.89
N ARG A 65 -38.41 36.74 -19.82
CA ARG A 65 -37.47 36.33 -18.76
C ARG A 65 -37.80 34.94 -18.19
N GLY A 66 -37.12 33.92 -18.75
CA GLY A 66 -37.46 32.52 -18.58
C GLY A 66 -37.05 31.89 -17.27
N PRO A 67 -37.39 30.63 -17.05
CA PRO A 67 -37.29 29.86 -15.80
C PRO A 67 -35.88 29.70 -15.20
N ARG A 68 -34.82 29.94 -15.99
CA ARG A 68 -33.39 29.85 -15.53
C ARG A 68 -33.03 30.89 -14.44
N ARG A 69 -33.59 32.12 -14.45
CA ARG A 69 -33.36 33.13 -13.40
C ARG A 69 -34.06 32.81 -12.09
N ALA A 70 -35.23 32.14 -12.12
CA ALA A 70 -35.95 31.74 -10.95
C ALA A 70 -35.25 30.55 -10.22
N ALA A 71 -34.78 29.56 -10.96
CA ALA A 71 -34.00 28.44 -10.44
C ALA A 71 -32.71 28.88 -9.74
N SER A 72 -32.01 29.90 -10.29
CA SER A 72 -30.81 30.47 -9.69
C SER A 72 -31.12 31.17 -8.35
N ARG A 73 -32.22 31.94 -8.26
CA ARG A 73 -32.64 32.62 -7.02
C ARG A 73 -33.04 31.64 -5.93
N VAL A 74 -33.73 30.55 -6.27
CA VAL A 74 -34.13 29.50 -5.34
C VAL A 74 -32.88 28.78 -4.80
N ARG A 75 -31.91 28.46 -5.65
CA ARG A 75 -30.64 27.85 -5.25
C ARG A 75 -29.89 28.73 -4.24
N ILE A 76 -29.76 30.03 -4.50
CA ILE A 76 -29.09 30.99 -3.62
C ILE A 76 -29.79 31.07 -2.26
N LEU A 77 -31.12 31.10 -2.23
CA LEU A 77 -31.88 31.12 -0.98
C LEU A 77 -31.62 29.86 -0.15
N PHE A 78 -31.64 28.67 -0.78
CA PHE A 78 -31.36 27.40 -0.10
C PHE A 78 -29.91 27.32 0.38
N SER A 79 -28.95 27.78 -0.42
CA SER A 79 -27.53 27.85 -0.03
C SER A 79 -27.39 28.71 1.23
N ARG A 80 -27.98 29.91 1.26
CA ARG A 80 -27.92 30.81 2.43
C ARG A 80 -28.57 30.20 3.66
N MET A 81 -29.70 29.50 3.51
CA MET A 81 -30.36 28.82 4.63
C MET A 81 -29.48 27.69 5.18
N LEU A 82 -28.90 26.86 4.30
CA LEU A 82 -27.99 25.77 4.70
C LEU A 82 -26.73 26.32 5.40
N LEU A 83 -26.11 27.36 4.84
CA LEU A 83 -24.95 28.01 5.43
C LEU A 83 -25.29 28.70 6.76
N GLY A 84 -26.50 29.25 6.91
CA GLY A 84 -27.02 29.79 8.18
C GLY A 84 -27.13 28.71 9.28
N CYS A 85 -27.70 27.55 8.94
CA CYS A 85 -27.71 26.39 9.85
C CYS A 85 -26.29 25.91 10.19
N GLY A 86 -25.39 25.85 9.19
CA GLY A 86 -23.99 25.51 9.39
C GLY A 86 -23.30 26.50 10.33
N ARG A 87 -23.53 27.81 10.16
CA ARG A 87 -23.02 28.86 11.05
C ARG A 87 -23.48 28.66 12.51
N TYR A 88 -24.74 28.32 12.69
CA TYR A 88 -25.29 28.06 14.04
C TYR A 88 -24.60 26.85 14.69
N LEU A 89 -24.46 25.72 13.96
CA LEU A 89 -23.78 24.55 14.46
C LEU A 89 -22.30 24.82 14.79
N LEU A 90 -21.60 25.55 13.90
CA LEU A 90 -20.20 25.93 14.12
C LEU A 90 -20.05 26.88 15.31
N SER A 91 -21.03 27.73 15.62
CA SER A 91 -21.01 28.64 16.77
C SER A 91 -21.01 27.91 18.14
N LEU A 92 -21.41 26.65 18.17
CA LEU A 92 -21.31 25.81 19.39
C LEU A 92 -19.85 25.55 19.76
N ARG A 93 -18.95 25.49 18.76
CA ARG A 93 -17.52 25.19 18.97
C ARG A 93 -16.62 26.39 18.73
N TYR A 94 -16.98 27.30 17.84
CA TYR A 94 -16.14 28.42 17.40
C TYR A 94 -16.79 29.75 17.75
N ARG A 95 -16.00 30.65 18.35
CA ARG A 95 -16.37 32.07 18.53
C ARG A 95 -15.63 32.85 17.45
N VAL A 96 -16.34 33.21 16.37
CA VAL A 96 -15.72 33.90 15.23
C VAL A 96 -15.87 35.40 15.42
N ARG A 97 -14.76 36.13 15.32
CA ARG A 97 -14.72 37.60 15.24
C ARG A 97 -14.37 38.00 13.81
N LEU A 98 -15.25 38.78 13.20
CA LEU A 98 -15.06 39.32 11.85
C LEU A 98 -14.58 40.76 11.95
N GLU A 99 -13.46 41.07 11.29
CA GLU A 99 -12.86 42.42 11.20
C GLU A 99 -12.75 42.81 9.75
N GLY A 100 -13.03 44.09 9.41
CA GLY A 100 -12.93 44.57 8.04
C GLY A 100 -14.04 44.06 7.08
N LEU A 101 -15.23 43.68 7.61
CA LEU A 101 -16.35 43.25 6.77
C LEU A 101 -16.86 44.37 5.87
N ASP A 102 -16.80 45.63 6.30
CA ASP A 102 -17.11 46.83 5.56
C ASP A 102 -16.19 47.00 4.34
N VAL A 103 -14.92 46.62 4.45
CA VAL A 103 -13.96 46.62 3.34
C VAL A 103 -14.40 45.65 2.24
N LEU A 104 -14.80 44.42 2.62
CA LEU A 104 -15.31 43.41 1.68
C LEU A 104 -16.63 43.90 1.04
N GLN A 105 -17.56 44.48 1.83
CA GLN A 105 -18.82 45.03 1.30
C GLN A 105 -18.59 46.14 0.29
N ALA A 106 -17.69 47.05 0.59
CA ALA A 106 -17.35 48.17 -0.31
C ALA A 106 -16.70 47.68 -1.61
N GLU A 107 -15.80 46.68 -1.53
CA GLU A 107 -15.15 46.16 -2.74
C GLU A 107 -16.10 45.35 -3.63
N VAL A 108 -17.04 44.57 -3.00
CA VAL A 108 -18.09 43.84 -3.74
C VAL A 108 -19.02 44.83 -4.43
N ALA A 109 -19.39 45.96 -3.81
CA ALA A 109 -20.19 47.01 -4.43
C ALA A 109 -19.46 47.64 -5.63
N ARG A 110 -18.19 48.03 -5.46
CA ARG A 110 -17.35 48.59 -6.53
C ARG A 110 -17.13 47.64 -7.70
N ALA A 111 -16.87 46.34 -7.41
CA ALA A 111 -16.72 45.34 -8.46
C ALA A 111 -18.03 45.15 -9.24
N ARG A 112 -19.15 45.13 -8.54
CA ARG A 112 -20.49 45.00 -9.16
C ARG A 112 -20.84 46.17 -10.09
N GLU A 113 -20.46 47.40 -9.75
CA GLU A 113 -20.63 48.58 -10.62
C GLU A 113 -19.85 48.40 -11.93
N ARG A 114 -18.71 47.70 -11.87
CA ARG A 114 -17.89 47.37 -13.04
C ARG A 114 -18.39 46.13 -13.80
N GLY A 115 -19.44 45.47 -13.31
CA GLY A 115 -19.93 44.19 -13.86
C GLY A 115 -18.98 42.99 -13.60
N ARG A 116 -18.14 43.12 -12.59
CA ARG A 116 -17.12 42.11 -12.23
C ARG A 116 -17.41 41.47 -10.86
N GLY A 117 -16.87 40.25 -10.67
CA GLY A 117 -16.82 39.57 -9.36
C GLY A 117 -15.60 39.99 -8.54
N VAL A 118 -15.59 39.52 -7.30
CA VAL A 118 -14.48 39.69 -6.35
C VAL A 118 -13.73 38.39 -6.17
N LEU A 119 -12.40 38.43 -6.30
CA LEU A 119 -11.49 37.33 -5.94
C LEU A 119 -11.12 37.51 -4.47
N VAL A 120 -11.52 36.53 -3.64
CA VAL A 120 -11.23 36.47 -2.21
C VAL A 120 -10.10 35.47 -1.96
N LEU A 121 -9.01 35.95 -1.35
CA LEU A 121 -7.78 35.18 -1.15
C LEU A 121 -7.53 34.96 0.36
N PRO A 122 -7.92 33.81 0.93
CA PRO A 122 -7.60 33.46 2.32
C PRO A 122 -6.29 32.67 2.46
N ASN A 123 -5.66 32.71 3.67
CA ASN A 123 -4.72 31.68 4.10
C ASN A 123 -5.45 30.38 4.47
N HIS A 124 -4.72 29.24 4.60
CA HIS A 124 -5.33 27.93 4.79
C HIS A 124 -4.74 27.17 6.00
N PRO A 125 -5.07 27.59 7.25
CA PRO A 125 -4.50 27.01 8.46
C PRO A 125 -5.08 25.63 8.85
N ALA A 126 -6.32 25.32 8.45
CA ALA A 126 -6.99 24.06 8.83
C ALA A 126 -8.14 23.68 7.90
N PHE A 127 -8.53 22.40 7.86
CA PHE A 127 -9.68 21.91 7.06
C PHE A 127 -11.04 22.57 7.41
N MET A 128 -11.18 23.17 8.59
CA MET A 128 -12.43 23.84 8.99
C MET A 128 -12.59 25.26 8.47
N ASP A 129 -11.51 25.87 7.98
CA ASP A 129 -11.46 27.24 7.48
C ASP A 129 -12.43 27.51 6.30
N PRO A 130 -12.53 26.67 5.22
CA PRO A 130 -13.53 26.89 4.19
C PRO A 130 -14.97 26.88 4.73
N ALA A 131 -15.27 26.01 5.68
CA ALA A 131 -16.60 25.93 6.27
C ALA A 131 -16.93 27.20 7.10
N LEU A 132 -15.98 27.71 7.86
CA LEU A 132 -16.12 28.94 8.61
C LEU A 132 -16.26 30.15 7.68
N LEU A 133 -15.42 30.28 6.66
CA LEU A 133 -15.49 31.39 5.69
C LEU A 133 -16.82 31.40 4.92
N CYS A 134 -17.20 30.26 4.33
CA CYS A 134 -18.45 30.16 3.56
C CYS A 134 -19.70 30.44 4.42
N THR A 135 -19.71 30.00 5.69
CA THR A 135 -20.86 30.22 6.56
C THR A 135 -20.96 31.64 7.10
N HIS A 136 -19.81 32.31 7.38
CA HIS A 136 -19.80 33.67 7.90
C HIS A 136 -19.85 34.75 6.82
N LEU A 137 -19.41 34.41 5.60
CA LEU A 137 -19.46 35.28 4.42
C LEU A 137 -20.58 34.89 3.43
N ALA A 138 -21.59 34.15 3.88
CA ALA A 138 -22.68 33.64 3.06
C ALA A 138 -23.49 34.75 2.32
N ALA A 139 -23.48 36.00 2.84
CA ALA A 139 -24.12 37.14 2.20
C ALA A 139 -23.50 37.50 0.84
N PHE A 140 -22.26 37.11 0.59
CA PHE A 140 -21.51 37.47 -0.62
C PHE A 140 -21.54 36.39 -1.70
N ASP A 141 -22.22 35.26 -1.49
CA ASP A 141 -22.40 34.16 -2.45
C ASP A 141 -21.07 33.71 -3.07
N LEU A 142 -20.07 33.41 -2.19
CA LEU A 142 -18.74 32.97 -2.60
C LEU A 142 -18.78 31.58 -3.22
N ARG A 143 -18.10 31.40 -4.34
CA ARG A 143 -17.85 30.12 -4.98
C ARG A 143 -16.45 29.62 -4.60
N PRO A 144 -16.34 28.66 -3.69
CA PRO A 144 -15.06 28.12 -3.28
C PRO A 144 -14.46 27.19 -4.33
N LEU A 145 -13.13 27.24 -4.50
CA LEU A 145 -12.39 26.17 -5.14
C LEU A 145 -12.05 25.11 -4.10
N ALA A 146 -12.26 23.84 -4.44
CA ALA A 146 -11.92 22.75 -3.55
C ALA A 146 -11.47 21.51 -4.30
N ASP A 147 -10.62 20.72 -3.63
CA ASP A 147 -10.07 19.45 -4.11
C ASP A 147 -11.19 18.48 -4.53
N SER A 148 -11.05 17.93 -5.76
CA SER A 148 -11.99 16.99 -6.37
C SER A 148 -12.28 15.77 -5.47
N HIS A 149 -11.27 15.20 -4.83
CA HIS A 149 -11.42 14.06 -3.91
C HIS A 149 -12.24 14.38 -2.65
N GLN A 150 -12.22 15.63 -2.19
CA GLN A 150 -13.04 16.06 -1.05
C GLN A 150 -14.48 16.32 -1.46
N ILE A 151 -14.70 16.96 -2.61
CA ILE A 151 -16.04 17.31 -3.11
C ILE A 151 -16.86 16.07 -3.46
N HIS A 152 -16.21 15.03 -4.01
CA HIS A 152 -16.91 13.79 -4.42
C HIS A 152 -17.35 12.90 -3.26
N ARG A 153 -17.02 13.24 -2.01
CA ARG A 153 -17.55 12.51 -0.85
C ARG A 153 -19.07 12.61 -0.79
N PRO A 154 -19.81 11.48 -0.59
CA PRO A 154 -21.27 11.45 -0.71
C PRO A 154 -22.01 12.47 0.16
N TRP A 155 -21.44 12.85 1.31
CA TRP A 155 -22.05 13.80 2.25
C TRP A 155 -21.69 15.28 1.96
N LEU A 156 -20.59 15.56 1.21
CA LEU A 156 -20.21 16.90 0.79
C LEU A 156 -20.77 17.28 -0.59
N ARG A 157 -21.05 16.29 -1.43
CA ARG A 157 -21.63 16.52 -2.78
C ARG A 157 -22.83 17.47 -2.81
N PRO A 158 -23.86 17.32 -1.93
CA PRO A 158 -24.99 18.24 -1.95
C PRO A 158 -24.61 19.66 -1.56
N VAL A 159 -23.67 19.83 -0.63
CA VAL A 159 -23.18 21.14 -0.18
C VAL A 159 -22.38 21.83 -1.31
N ALA A 160 -21.46 21.09 -1.95
CA ALA A 160 -20.68 21.58 -3.07
C ALA A 160 -21.56 22.03 -4.26
N ALA A 161 -22.61 21.25 -4.59
CA ALA A 161 -23.56 21.60 -5.64
C ALA A 161 -24.36 22.86 -5.31
N LEU A 162 -24.79 23.03 -4.04
CA LEU A 162 -25.54 24.21 -3.60
C LEU A 162 -24.68 25.48 -3.55
N THR A 163 -23.43 25.38 -3.09
CA THR A 163 -22.51 26.52 -3.03
C THR A 163 -21.88 26.85 -4.39
N GLY A 164 -22.11 26.04 -5.42
CA GLY A 164 -21.50 26.23 -6.74
C GLY A 164 -19.98 26.07 -6.70
N CYS A 165 -19.48 25.14 -5.87
CA CYS A 165 -18.05 24.87 -5.70
C CYS A 165 -17.44 24.47 -7.04
N ILE A 166 -16.24 24.98 -7.33
CA ILE A 166 -15.45 24.65 -8.52
C ILE A 166 -14.47 23.53 -8.11
N SER A 167 -14.50 22.42 -8.87
CA SER A 167 -13.62 21.25 -8.62
C SER A 167 -12.22 21.54 -9.14
N LEU A 168 -11.22 21.29 -8.30
CA LEU A 168 -9.80 21.38 -8.66
C LEU A 168 -9.15 20.01 -8.42
N PRO A 169 -8.60 19.33 -9.44
CA PRO A 169 -7.86 18.09 -9.22
C PRO A 169 -6.54 18.36 -8.50
N ASP A 170 -6.10 17.38 -7.70
CA ASP A 170 -4.81 17.43 -6.99
C ASP A 170 -3.70 16.88 -7.90
N LEU A 171 -2.91 17.76 -8.51
CA LEU A 171 -1.78 17.39 -9.38
C LEU A 171 -0.78 16.44 -8.74
N ARG A 172 -0.66 16.44 -7.39
CA ARG A 172 0.24 15.53 -6.67
C ARG A 172 -0.28 14.09 -6.62
N ARG A 173 -1.61 13.92 -6.71
CA ARG A 173 -2.26 12.60 -6.65
C ARG A 173 -2.71 12.09 -8.02
N ASP A 174 -3.19 13.01 -8.87
CA ASP A 174 -3.83 12.67 -10.14
C ASP A 174 -2.85 12.72 -11.33
N GLY A 175 -1.58 13.11 -11.07
CA GLY A 175 -0.50 13.09 -12.07
C GLY A 175 -0.67 14.06 -13.24
N LEU A 176 0.04 13.80 -14.33
CA LEU A 176 0.09 14.65 -15.53
C LEU A 176 -1.27 14.79 -16.25
N SER A 177 -2.13 13.75 -16.14
CA SER A 177 -3.46 13.74 -16.77
C SER A 177 -4.43 14.81 -16.22
N ALA A 178 -4.16 15.34 -15.02
CA ALA A 178 -5.00 16.37 -14.39
C ALA A 178 -4.70 17.80 -14.85
N ARG A 179 -3.66 18.02 -15.66
CA ARG A 179 -3.19 19.35 -16.09
C ARG A 179 -4.26 20.16 -16.82
N ASP A 180 -4.90 19.53 -17.79
CA ASP A 180 -5.94 20.21 -18.59
C ASP A 180 -7.15 20.55 -17.73
N GLN A 181 -7.50 19.70 -16.77
CA GLN A 181 -8.58 19.93 -15.83
C GLN A 181 -8.28 21.09 -14.85
N VAL A 182 -7.02 21.25 -14.40
CA VAL A 182 -6.60 22.40 -13.58
C VAL A 182 -6.68 23.70 -14.38
N ARG A 183 -6.25 23.67 -15.65
CA ARG A 183 -6.35 24.82 -16.55
C ARG A 183 -7.82 25.19 -16.77
N GLU A 184 -8.66 24.24 -17.07
CA GLU A 184 -10.11 24.40 -17.24
C GLU A 184 -10.78 24.97 -15.98
N ALA A 185 -10.39 24.50 -14.78
CA ALA A 185 -10.88 25.03 -13.52
C ALA A 185 -10.49 26.52 -13.32
N LEU A 186 -9.27 26.90 -13.66
CA LEU A 186 -8.82 28.31 -13.58
C LEU A 186 -9.52 29.18 -14.62
N ASP A 187 -9.71 28.69 -15.84
CA ASP A 187 -10.48 29.38 -16.88
C ASP A 187 -11.95 29.53 -16.46
N GLY A 188 -12.52 28.52 -15.82
CA GLY A 188 -13.84 28.57 -15.19
C GLY A 188 -13.95 29.63 -14.09
N CYS A 189 -12.90 29.84 -13.29
CA CYS A 189 -12.82 30.90 -12.28
C CYS A 189 -12.77 32.28 -12.93
N ALA A 190 -11.95 32.45 -13.96
CA ALA A 190 -11.84 33.70 -14.71
C ALA A 190 -13.19 34.06 -15.35
N ALA A 191 -13.85 33.09 -15.96
CA ALA A 191 -15.20 33.27 -16.52
C ALA A 191 -16.24 33.63 -15.45
N ALA A 192 -16.18 33.04 -14.26
CA ALA A 192 -17.08 33.39 -13.14
C ALA A 192 -16.86 34.83 -12.66
N LEU A 193 -15.60 35.24 -12.46
CA LEU A 193 -15.24 36.63 -12.12
C LEU A 193 -15.71 37.62 -13.18
N ALA A 194 -15.55 37.26 -14.45
CA ALA A 194 -16.00 38.11 -15.57
C ALA A 194 -17.53 38.28 -15.62
N ARG A 195 -18.31 37.27 -15.14
CA ARG A 195 -19.78 37.33 -15.03
C ARG A 195 -20.29 38.04 -13.76
N GLY A 196 -19.39 38.58 -12.92
CA GLY A 196 -19.78 39.22 -11.66
C GLY A 196 -20.00 38.28 -10.49
N GLU A 197 -19.53 37.01 -10.56
CA GLU A 197 -19.60 36.02 -9.49
C GLU A 197 -18.35 36.14 -8.59
N ASN A 198 -18.52 35.98 -7.28
CA ASN A 198 -17.41 36.07 -6.35
C ASN A 198 -16.76 34.70 -6.15
N VAL A 199 -15.43 34.65 -6.25
CA VAL A 199 -14.63 33.41 -6.18
C VAL A 199 -13.76 33.41 -4.93
N LEU A 200 -13.70 32.27 -4.22
CA LEU A 200 -12.82 32.04 -3.07
C LEU A 200 -11.71 31.07 -3.49
N LEU A 201 -10.48 31.55 -3.53
CA LEU A 201 -9.28 30.81 -3.92
C LEU A 201 -8.23 30.86 -2.83
N TYR A 202 -7.70 29.70 -2.43
CA TYR A 202 -6.58 29.58 -1.51
C TYR A 202 -5.24 29.68 -2.28
N PRO A 203 -4.46 30.79 -2.09
CA PRO A 203 -3.23 30.99 -2.87
C PRO A 203 -2.16 29.92 -2.63
N SER A 204 -2.13 29.32 -1.44
CA SER A 204 -1.18 28.25 -1.09
C SER A 204 -1.48 26.91 -1.78
N GLY A 205 -2.69 26.71 -2.31
CA GLY A 205 -3.13 25.44 -2.89
C GLY A 205 -3.20 24.28 -1.90
N GLY A 206 -2.86 24.48 -0.62
CA GLY A 206 -2.86 23.46 0.41
C GLY A 206 -2.82 24.04 1.82
N LEU A 207 -2.97 23.14 2.84
CA LEU A 207 -2.91 23.53 4.25
C LEU A 207 -1.50 23.97 4.66
N SER A 208 -1.41 24.99 5.53
CA SER A 208 -0.15 25.33 6.20
C SER A 208 0.38 24.14 7.00
N ARG A 209 1.69 23.86 6.92
CA ARG A 209 2.34 22.75 7.60
C ARG A 209 3.09 23.13 8.88
N ASP A 210 3.45 24.40 9.02
CA ASP A 210 4.26 24.95 10.12
C ASP A 210 3.62 26.18 10.80
N GLY A 211 2.39 26.54 10.41
CA GLY A 211 1.68 27.73 10.93
C GLY A 211 1.99 29.01 10.19
N ALA A 212 2.91 28.98 9.22
CA ALA A 212 3.19 30.07 8.30
C ALA A 212 2.57 29.81 6.91
N THR A 213 2.46 30.83 6.09
CA THR A 213 1.90 30.71 4.74
C THR A 213 3.02 30.79 3.71
N HIS A 214 3.25 29.71 2.98
CA HIS A 214 4.27 29.63 1.94
C HIS A 214 3.61 29.55 0.57
N LEU A 215 3.76 30.60 -0.24
CA LEU A 215 3.19 30.68 -1.59
C LEU A 215 4.23 30.39 -2.67
N GLY A 216 5.49 30.71 -2.39
CA GLY A 216 6.61 30.46 -3.30
C GLY A 216 6.36 30.95 -4.72
N GLY A 217 6.43 30.05 -5.69
CA GLY A 217 6.19 30.32 -7.13
C GLY A 217 4.74 30.14 -7.60
N ASN A 218 3.75 29.93 -6.70
CA ASN A 218 2.36 29.68 -7.09
C ASN A 218 1.80 30.77 -8.00
N SER A 219 1.45 30.43 -9.25
CA SER A 219 1.06 31.36 -10.31
C SER A 219 -0.46 31.56 -10.46
N GLY A 220 -1.28 30.74 -9.79
CA GLY A 220 -2.74 30.73 -9.97
C GLY A 220 -3.41 32.09 -9.77
N VAL A 221 -3.01 32.84 -8.73
CA VAL A 221 -3.52 34.20 -8.46
C VAL A 221 -3.12 35.17 -9.55
N SER A 222 -1.85 35.16 -9.96
CA SER A 222 -1.35 36.06 -11.02
C SER A 222 -2.03 35.80 -12.36
N ARG A 223 -2.26 34.56 -12.73
CA ARG A 223 -2.98 34.15 -13.95
C ARG A 223 -4.43 34.66 -13.96
N LEU A 224 -5.15 34.51 -12.83
CA LEU A 224 -6.52 35.00 -12.72
C LEU A 224 -6.59 36.55 -12.81
N LEU A 225 -5.65 37.24 -12.16
CA LEU A 225 -5.59 38.71 -12.22
C LEU A 225 -5.15 39.23 -13.59
N GLN A 226 -4.36 38.46 -14.34
CA GLN A 226 -4.05 38.77 -15.74
C GLN A 226 -5.26 38.55 -16.66
N ALA A 227 -6.02 37.46 -16.44
CA ALA A 227 -7.20 37.13 -17.22
C ALA A 227 -8.37 38.13 -16.97
N VAL A 228 -8.53 38.61 -15.72
CA VAL A 228 -9.60 39.53 -15.33
C VAL A 228 -9.01 40.66 -14.47
N PRO A 229 -8.29 41.64 -15.08
CA PRO A 229 -7.59 42.70 -14.35
C PRO A 229 -8.51 43.60 -13.51
N ASP A 230 -9.75 43.77 -13.95
CA ASP A 230 -10.74 44.66 -13.33
C ASP A 230 -11.58 44.02 -12.23
N CYS A 231 -11.34 42.74 -11.88
CA CYS A 231 -12.05 42.06 -10.79
C CYS A 231 -11.73 42.75 -9.46
N GLY A 232 -12.67 42.65 -8.50
CA GLY A 232 -12.41 43.05 -7.11
C GLY A 232 -11.39 42.12 -6.48
N LEU A 233 -10.63 42.60 -5.49
CA LEU A 233 -9.62 41.78 -4.81
C LEU A 233 -9.60 42.06 -3.32
N VAL A 234 -9.79 41.01 -2.51
CA VAL A 234 -9.81 41.09 -1.06
C VAL A 234 -8.97 39.96 -0.45
N LEU A 235 -8.07 40.32 0.46
CA LEU A 235 -7.28 39.41 1.25
C LEU A 235 -8.03 39.04 2.53
N VAL A 236 -8.02 37.77 2.90
CA VAL A 236 -8.67 37.30 4.12
C VAL A 236 -7.66 36.52 4.98
N ARG A 237 -7.48 36.92 6.22
CA ARG A 237 -6.59 36.27 7.16
C ARG A 237 -7.42 35.59 8.25
N THR A 238 -7.33 34.25 8.34
CA THR A 238 -7.95 33.43 9.36
C THR A 238 -6.91 33.02 10.39
N ARG A 239 -7.15 33.28 11.69
CA ARG A 239 -6.30 32.92 12.82
C ARG A 239 -7.09 32.21 13.92
N GLY A 240 -6.37 31.41 14.73
CA GLY A 240 -6.93 30.64 15.84
C GLY A 240 -7.31 29.19 15.48
N LEU A 241 -7.00 28.72 14.26
CA LEU A 241 -7.27 27.36 13.82
C LEU A 241 -6.05 26.43 13.91
N TRP A 242 -4.83 26.98 13.93
CA TRP A 242 -3.60 26.21 14.10
C TRP A 242 -3.57 25.54 15.47
N GLY A 243 -3.07 24.29 15.60
CA GLY A 243 -3.18 23.48 16.82
C GLY A 243 -4.53 22.80 17.02
N SER A 244 -5.49 22.94 16.09
CA SER A 244 -6.73 22.15 16.10
C SER A 244 -6.52 20.75 15.52
N SER A 245 -7.42 19.81 15.82
CA SER A 245 -7.40 18.47 15.19
C SER A 245 -7.62 18.48 13.67
N PHE A 246 -7.89 19.64 13.09
CA PHE A 246 -8.07 19.86 11.66
C PHE A 246 -6.86 20.56 10.99
N SER A 247 -5.80 20.89 11.75
CA SER A 247 -4.55 21.51 11.29
C SER A 247 -3.41 20.49 11.24
N TRP A 248 -2.29 20.86 10.63
CA TRP A 248 -1.07 20.06 10.58
C TRP A 248 -0.23 20.06 11.86
N ALA A 249 -0.58 20.87 12.87
CA ALA A 249 0.20 21.01 14.10
C ALA A 249 0.50 19.67 14.83
N ALA A 250 -0.33 18.64 14.63
CA ALA A 250 -0.14 17.30 15.18
C ALA A 250 0.08 16.24 14.09
N GLY A 251 0.67 16.62 12.97
CA GLY A 251 0.84 15.78 11.76
C GLY A 251 -0.34 15.86 10.80
N GLU A 252 -0.31 15.08 9.72
CA GLU A 252 -1.32 15.13 8.65
C GLU A 252 -2.76 14.95 9.17
N PRO A 253 -3.65 15.95 9.00
CA PRO A 253 -5.01 15.88 9.52
C PRO A 253 -5.87 14.97 8.65
N VAL A 254 -6.33 13.85 9.19
CA VAL A 254 -7.31 12.96 8.56
C VAL A 254 -8.70 13.40 8.94
N LEU A 255 -9.49 13.93 8.00
CA LEU A 255 -10.81 14.53 8.24
C LEU A 255 -11.76 13.62 9.05
N GLY A 256 -11.80 12.32 8.74
CA GLY A 256 -12.66 11.36 9.48
C GLY A 256 -12.25 11.22 10.96
N ARG A 257 -10.95 11.17 11.25
CA ARG A 257 -10.43 11.11 12.63
C ARG A 257 -10.65 12.42 13.36
N ALA A 258 -10.49 13.55 12.69
CA ALA A 258 -10.70 14.87 13.28
C ALA A 258 -12.18 15.08 13.64
N LEU A 259 -13.12 14.67 12.78
CA LEU A 259 -14.56 14.69 13.05
C LEU A 259 -14.95 13.77 14.21
N LEU A 260 -14.40 12.55 14.25
CA LEU A 260 -14.66 11.60 15.35
C LEU A 260 -14.13 12.15 16.68
N ARG A 261 -12.92 12.73 16.70
CA ARG A 261 -12.38 13.41 17.90
C ARG A 261 -13.26 14.58 18.34
N GLY A 262 -13.77 15.36 17.39
CA GLY A 262 -14.72 16.43 17.65
C GLY A 262 -16.00 15.92 18.28
N LEU A 263 -16.57 14.83 17.76
CA LEU A 263 -17.79 14.20 18.30
C LEU A 263 -17.55 13.62 19.70
N VAL A 264 -16.45 12.89 19.91
CA VAL A 264 -16.06 12.37 21.23
C VAL A 264 -15.87 13.52 22.23
N SER A 265 -15.19 14.59 21.83
CA SER A 265 -15.02 15.77 22.68
C SER A 265 -16.37 16.41 23.05
N LEU A 266 -17.29 16.51 22.10
CA LEU A 266 -18.64 17.03 22.31
C LEU A 266 -19.42 16.17 23.32
N LEU A 267 -19.36 14.85 23.18
CA LEU A 267 -20.04 13.91 24.10
C LEU A 267 -19.42 13.93 25.51
N CYS A 268 -18.07 13.97 25.61
CA CYS A 268 -17.36 14.02 26.89
C CYS A 268 -17.64 15.31 27.68
N HIS A 269 -17.94 16.41 26.98
CA HIS A 269 -18.29 17.68 27.61
C HIS A 269 -19.81 17.88 27.72
N GLY A 270 -20.60 16.80 27.68
CA GLY A 270 -22.04 16.84 27.85
C GLY A 270 -22.76 17.75 26.86
N LEU A 271 -22.26 17.82 25.62
CA LEU A 271 -22.79 18.60 24.48
C LEU A 271 -22.65 20.13 24.64
N PHE A 272 -22.81 20.68 25.89
CA PHE A 272 -22.96 22.12 26.12
C PHE A 272 -21.74 22.77 26.78
N PHE A 273 -20.87 22.01 27.45
CA PHE A 273 -19.76 22.54 28.21
C PHE A 273 -18.45 22.56 27.43
N LEU A 274 -18.53 22.34 26.11
CA LEU A 274 -17.34 22.35 25.25
C LEU A 274 -16.76 23.77 25.19
N PRO A 275 -15.46 23.97 25.51
CA PRO A 275 -14.85 25.28 25.39
C PRO A 275 -14.85 25.75 23.93
N ARG A 276 -15.27 27.00 23.71
CA ARG A 276 -15.32 27.58 22.36
C ARG A 276 -13.94 28.09 21.96
N ARG A 277 -13.54 27.71 20.75
CA ARG A 277 -12.30 28.17 20.15
C ARG A 277 -12.49 29.54 19.53
N GLU A 278 -11.64 30.50 19.87
CA GLU A 278 -11.68 31.84 19.26
C GLU A 278 -11.02 31.78 17.90
N VAL A 279 -11.72 32.31 16.90
CA VAL A 279 -11.25 32.43 15.52
C VAL A 279 -11.43 33.86 15.07
N ARG A 280 -10.35 34.46 14.55
CA ARG A 280 -10.38 35.84 14.02
C ARG A 280 -10.25 35.77 12.50
N ILE A 281 -11.18 36.39 11.80
CA ILE A 281 -11.20 36.53 10.34
C ILE A 281 -11.09 38.00 10.02
N THR A 282 -9.99 38.42 9.40
CA THR A 282 -9.71 39.82 9.05
C THR A 282 -9.72 39.95 7.53
N CYS A 283 -10.57 40.88 7.01
CA CYS A 283 -10.64 41.24 5.59
C CYS A 283 -9.89 42.53 5.35
N ALA A 284 -9.04 42.57 4.32
CA ALA A 284 -8.29 43.78 3.96
C ALA A 284 -8.12 43.90 2.43
N LEU A 285 -7.91 45.09 1.93
CA LEU A 285 -7.45 45.30 0.54
C LEU A 285 -5.93 45.06 0.49
N PRO A 286 -5.41 44.48 -0.61
CA PRO A 286 -3.97 44.45 -0.83
C PRO A 286 -3.40 45.86 -0.96
N SER A 287 -2.19 46.08 -0.46
CA SER A 287 -1.51 47.41 -0.56
C SER A 287 -1.23 47.83 -2.01
N ARG A 288 -1.08 46.85 -2.90
CA ARG A 288 -0.94 47.04 -4.34
C ARG A 288 -1.48 45.83 -5.13
N ARG A 289 -1.74 46.01 -6.41
CA ARG A 289 -2.00 44.91 -7.35
C ARG A 289 -0.70 44.48 -8.04
N PRO A 290 -0.61 43.24 -8.58
CA PRO A 290 0.55 42.86 -9.38
C PRO A 290 0.66 43.74 -10.62
N VAL A 291 1.89 44.13 -10.95
CA VAL A 291 2.21 44.98 -12.12
C VAL A 291 2.47 44.05 -13.31
N ALA A 292 2.00 44.46 -14.52
CA ALA A 292 2.28 43.70 -15.73
C ALA A 292 3.81 43.60 -15.96
N GLY A 293 4.30 42.35 -16.12
CA GLY A 293 5.74 42.08 -16.27
C GLY A 293 6.48 41.86 -14.95
N GLU A 294 5.81 42.01 -13.81
CA GLU A 294 6.37 41.65 -12.49
C GLU A 294 6.31 40.13 -12.31
N GLY A 295 7.43 39.52 -11.87
CA GLY A 295 7.46 38.11 -11.54
C GLY A 295 6.47 37.74 -10.40
N VAL A 296 6.07 36.49 -10.33
CA VAL A 296 5.05 36.02 -9.38
C VAL A 296 5.51 36.15 -7.90
N ARG A 297 6.80 35.98 -7.62
CA ARG A 297 7.37 36.04 -6.27
C ARG A 297 7.19 37.33 -5.51
N PRO A 298 7.45 38.52 -6.08
CA PRO A 298 7.30 39.76 -5.33
C PRO A 298 5.87 40.00 -4.86
N TYR A 299 4.89 39.57 -5.64
CA TYR A 299 3.48 39.67 -5.25
C TYR A 299 3.11 38.61 -4.20
N ASN A 300 3.59 37.37 -4.37
CA ASN A 300 3.39 36.32 -3.37
C ASN A 300 4.03 36.68 -2.02
N ALA A 301 5.23 37.25 -2.00
CA ALA A 301 5.86 37.73 -0.77
C ALA A 301 5.02 38.82 -0.06
N LEU A 302 4.33 39.68 -0.82
CA LEU A 302 3.39 40.64 -0.25
C LEU A 302 2.17 39.93 0.38
N LEU A 303 1.63 38.90 -0.26
CA LEU A 303 0.55 38.12 0.30
C LEU A 303 1.01 37.36 1.56
N GLU A 304 2.18 36.74 1.55
CA GLU A 304 2.79 36.06 2.71
C GLU A 304 2.97 37.03 3.88
N SER A 305 3.49 38.24 3.62
CA SER A 305 3.66 39.25 4.67
C SER A 305 2.36 39.70 5.32
N PHE A 306 1.25 39.69 4.59
CA PHE A 306 -0.09 39.97 5.13
C PHE A 306 -0.60 38.78 5.98
N TYR A 307 -0.42 37.56 5.50
CA TYR A 307 -0.91 36.39 6.24
C TYR A 307 -0.11 36.12 7.52
N ASP A 308 1.19 36.33 7.48
CA ASP A 308 2.11 36.05 8.56
C ASP A 308 2.49 37.31 9.40
N ALA A 309 1.77 38.42 9.19
CA ALA A 309 1.94 39.61 10.03
C ALA A 309 1.86 39.21 11.51
N ASP A 310 2.76 39.76 12.35
CA ASP A 310 2.93 39.42 13.77
C ASP A 310 3.51 37.98 14.05
N GLY A 311 4.26 37.42 13.08
CA GLY A 311 5.03 36.19 13.27
C GLY A 311 4.28 34.87 13.06
N GLY A 312 3.29 34.89 12.15
CA GLY A 312 2.52 33.66 11.80
C GLY A 312 1.43 33.29 12.81
N GLU A 313 0.85 32.10 12.67
CA GLU A 313 -0.22 31.64 13.56
C GLU A 313 0.37 30.94 14.79
N LYS A 314 0.04 31.42 16.01
CA LYS A 314 0.49 30.79 17.25
C LYS A 314 -0.24 29.47 17.49
N ASP A 315 0.46 28.51 18.02
CA ASP A 315 -0.12 27.21 18.39
C ASP A 315 -1.19 27.38 19.47
N CYS A 316 -2.40 26.95 19.15
CA CYS A 316 -3.54 26.95 20.06
C CYS A 316 -4.00 25.49 20.24
N PRO A 317 -3.43 24.71 21.16
CA PRO A 317 -3.73 23.32 21.33
C PRO A 317 -5.20 23.08 21.67
N GLN A 318 -5.74 21.97 21.20
CA GLN A 318 -7.10 21.55 21.52
C GLN A 318 -7.12 20.85 22.88
N ILE A 319 -7.74 21.47 23.88
CA ILE A 319 -7.97 20.86 25.20
C ILE A 319 -9.09 19.81 25.06
N LEU A 320 -8.72 18.53 25.13
CA LEU A 320 -9.70 17.41 25.11
C LEU A 320 -10.23 17.10 26.52
N PHE A 321 -9.37 17.27 27.54
CA PHE A 321 -9.72 17.10 28.96
C PHE A 321 -8.92 18.09 29.79
N PRO A 322 -9.49 18.69 30.84
CA PRO A 322 -8.80 19.67 31.71
C PRO A 322 -7.53 19.14 32.39
N TRP A 323 -7.39 17.80 32.49
CA TRP A 323 -6.26 17.11 33.14
C TRP A 323 -5.26 16.46 32.19
N ARG A 324 -5.42 16.63 30.89
CA ARG A 324 -4.47 16.19 29.85
C ARG A 324 -4.12 17.36 28.94
N ALA A 325 -3.30 18.27 29.46
CA ALA A 325 -2.60 19.26 28.67
C ALA A 325 -1.17 18.77 28.41
N GLU A 326 -0.99 17.94 27.39
CA GLU A 326 0.33 17.72 26.80
C GLU A 326 0.13 17.52 25.30
N VAL A 327 0.45 18.55 24.55
CA VAL A 327 0.82 18.45 23.16
C VAL A 327 2.34 18.36 23.16
N PRO A 328 2.96 17.37 22.53
CA PRO A 328 4.40 17.39 22.34
C PRO A 328 4.77 18.63 21.52
N SER A 329 5.38 19.59 22.16
CA SER A 329 6.08 20.69 21.52
C SER A 329 7.35 20.10 20.92
N GLY A 330 7.40 19.92 19.63
CA GLY A 330 8.62 19.43 19.00
C GLY A 330 8.45 18.87 17.62
N ALA A 331 7.86 19.62 16.70
CA ALA A 331 8.31 19.50 15.32
C ALA A 331 9.50 20.46 15.19
N GLY A 332 10.68 19.93 15.47
CA GLY A 332 11.92 20.65 15.22
C GLY A 332 11.97 21.08 13.76
N THR A 333 12.34 22.32 13.56
CA THR A 333 12.84 22.84 12.30
C THR A 333 13.90 21.87 11.79
N GLY A 334 13.50 20.95 10.88
CA GLY A 334 14.41 20.03 10.24
C GLY A 334 15.48 20.82 9.51
N ALA A 335 16.69 20.71 10.00
CA ALA A 335 17.87 21.20 9.30
C ALA A 335 17.85 20.59 7.88
N VAL A 336 17.82 21.47 6.88
CA VAL A 336 18.04 21.12 5.49
C VAL A 336 19.49 20.64 5.43
N SER A 337 19.67 19.30 5.51
CA SER A 337 20.96 18.65 5.31
C SER A 337 21.37 18.89 3.86
N ALA A 338 22.48 19.59 3.66
CA ALA A 338 23.09 19.80 2.37
C ALA A 338 23.41 18.42 1.77
N ARG A 339 22.70 18.04 0.71
CA ARG A 339 23.01 16.89 -0.13
C ARG A 339 24.36 17.17 -0.82
N MET A 340 25.33 16.31 -0.65
CA MET A 340 26.50 16.27 -1.54
C MET A 340 25.95 15.97 -2.95
N ALA A 341 26.09 16.95 -3.84
CA ALA A 341 25.70 16.82 -5.24
C ALA A 341 26.49 15.67 -5.87
N ALA A 342 25.78 14.66 -6.36
CA ALA A 342 26.38 13.71 -7.28
C ALA A 342 26.81 14.52 -8.52
N THR A 343 28.07 14.40 -8.90
CA THR A 343 28.60 15.07 -10.11
C THR A 343 27.87 14.48 -11.30
N PRO A 344 27.14 15.27 -12.10
CA PRO A 344 26.43 14.75 -13.26
C PRO A 344 27.45 14.19 -14.25
N PRO A 345 27.10 13.07 -14.92
CA PRO A 345 27.93 12.50 -15.96
C PRO A 345 28.07 13.47 -17.13
N PRO A 346 29.07 13.32 -17.99
CA PRO A 346 29.29 14.20 -19.11
C PRO A 346 28.17 14.03 -20.16
N LEU A 347 27.15 14.88 -20.08
CA LEU A 347 26.24 15.13 -21.19
C LEU A 347 27.03 15.82 -22.32
N ALA A 348 26.65 15.55 -23.57
CA ALA A 348 27.15 16.33 -24.68
C ALA A 348 26.89 17.83 -24.45
N ALA A 349 27.83 18.70 -24.78
CA ALA A 349 27.70 20.13 -24.48
C ALA A 349 26.42 20.76 -25.06
N ALA A 350 25.98 20.28 -26.23
CA ALA A 350 24.74 20.70 -26.90
C ALA A 350 23.48 20.28 -26.12
N ASP A 351 23.47 19.08 -25.51
CA ASP A 351 22.32 18.58 -24.75
C ASP A 351 22.22 19.28 -23.39
N ARG A 352 23.36 19.53 -22.74
CA ARG A 352 23.44 20.33 -21.54
C ARG A 352 22.87 21.73 -21.76
N GLU A 353 23.31 22.40 -22.84
CA GLU A 353 22.82 23.73 -23.22
C GLU A 353 21.30 23.70 -23.48
N ALA A 354 20.80 22.66 -24.15
CA ALA A 354 19.37 22.50 -24.41
C ALA A 354 18.53 22.36 -23.14
N VAL A 355 18.99 21.61 -22.14
CA VAL A 355 18.30 21.50 -20.83
C VAL A 355 18.30 22.86 -20.12
N LEU A 356 19.44 23.55 -20.07
CA LEU A 356 19.53 24.86 -19.40
C LEU A 356 18.66 25.92 -20.08
N ARG A 357 18.52 25.89 -21.40
CA ARG A 357 17.59 26.77 -22.13
C ARG A 357 16.14 26.46 -21.81
N LEU A 358 15.74 25.18 -21.80
CA LEU A 358 14.37 24.78 -21.41
C LEU A 358 14.03 25.23 -19.97
N LEU A 359 14.99 25.13 -19.05
CA LEU A 359 14.85 25.62 -17.69
C LEU A 359 14.69 27.15 -17.61
N ALA A 360 15.48 27.89 -18.38
CA ALA A 360 15.40 29.35 -18.43
C ALA A 360 14.07 29.82 -19.04
N GLU A 361 13.59 29.14 -20.09
CA GLU A 361 12.28 29.41 -20.71
C GLU A 361 11.10 29.05 -19.80
N ALA A 362 11.21 27.98 -19.04
CA ALA A 362 10.16 27.57 -18.12
C ALA A 362 10.10 28.43 -16.85
N SER A 363 11.21 29.09 -16.48
CA SER A 363 11.31 29.90 -15.29
C SER A 363 10.60 31.24 -15.45
N PRO A 364 9.65 31.59 -14.57
CA PRO A 364 9.00 32.90 -14.57
C PRO A 364 9.95 34.04 -14.18
N LEU A 365 11.16 33.71 -13.72
CA LEU A 365 12.20 34.67 -13.32
C LEU A 365 13.09 35.12 -14.49
N GLY A 366 13.01 34.44 -15.66
CA GLY A 366 13.76 34.73 -16.87
C GLY A 366 15.28 34.72 -16.68
N PRO A 367 15.90 33.74 -15.98
CA PRO A 367 17.35 33.73 -15.81
C PRO A 367 18.04 33.52 -17.16
N GLU A 368 19.20 34.11 -17.35
CA GLU A 368 20.06 33.73 -18.46
C GLU A 368 20.53 32.30 -18.28
N TRP A 369 20.32 31.44 -19.28
CA TRP A 369 20.62 29.99 -19.19
C TRP A 369 22.09 29.69 -18.84
N GLY A 370 23.03 30.58 -19.24
CA GLY A 370 24.45 30.43 -18.91
C GLY A 370 24.82 30.67 -17.44
N ASN A 371 23.92 31.25 -16.66
CA ASN A 371 24.10 31.57 -15.24
C ASN A 371 23.47 30.50 -14.31
N LEU A 372 22.79 29.49 -14.86
CA LEU A 372 22.16 28.44 -14.07
C LEU A 372 23.21 27.47 -13.51
N LYS A 373 23.15 27.27 -12.18
CA LYS A 373 23.99 26.31 -11.45
C LYS A 373 23.22 25.05 -11.13
N GLU A 374 23.91 23.92 -11.06
CA GLU A 374 23.30 22.60 -10.86
C GLU A 374 22.65 22.43 -9.50
N ASP A 375 23.12 23.15 -8.49
CA ASP A 375 22.59 23.14 -7.12
C ASP A 375 21.36 24.01 -6.92
N GLN A 376 21.00 24.85 -7.91
CA GLN A 376 19.81 25.69 -7.83
C GLN A 376 18.55 24.86 -7.84
N ARG A 377 17.63 25.20 -6.93
CA ARG A 377 16.35 24.52 -6.79
C ARG A 377 15.34 25.05 -7.79
N LEU A 378 14.56 24.15 -8.36
CA LEU A 378 13.55 24.48 -9.36
C LEU A 378 12.38 25.27 -8.76
N ASP A 379 11.98 24.91 -7.53
CA ASP A 379 10.88 25.55 -6.81
C ASP A 379 11.27 26.90 -6.21
N THR A 380 12.41 26.97 -5.51
CA THR A 380 12.81 28.15 -4.75
C THR A 380 13.68 29.12 -5.54
N ASP A 381 14.58 28.65 -6.40
CA ASP A 381 15.55 29.51 -7.08
C ASP A 381 15.14 29.89 -8.52
N LEU A 382 14.42 28.96 -9.22
CA LEU A 382 13.89 29.22 -10.55
C LEU A 382 12.40 29.61 -10.51
N GLY A 383 11.70 29.47 -9.40
CA GLY A 383 10.29 29.85 -9.23
C GLY A 383 9.31 28.97 -9.98
N LEU A 384 9.69 27.73 -10.31
CA LEU A 384 8.83 26.78 -11.02
C LEU A 384 7.77 26.22 -10.05
N ASP A 385 6.49 26.50 -10.32
CA ASP A 385 5.38 25.85 -9.60
C ASP A 385 5.11 24.43 -10.13
N SER A 386 4.20 23.71 -9.48
CA SER A 386 3.87 22.33 -9.87
C SER A 386 3.38 22.20 -11.32
N LEU A 387 2.78 23.25 -11.87
CA LEU A 387 2.31 23.28 -13.25
C LEU A 387 3.47 23.51 -14.22
N ALA A 388 4.36 24.44 -13.92
CA ALA A 388 5.56 24.71 -14.71
C ALA A 388 6.55 23.54 -14.67
N LEU A 389 6.70 22.85 -13.51
CA LEU A 389 7.48 21.63 -13.39
C LEU A 389 6.91 20.49 -14.24
N THR A 390 5.59 20.38 -14.31
CA THR A 390 4.93 19.41 -15.18
C THR A 390 5.19 19.70 -16.67
N GLU A 391 5.10 20.97 -17.07
CA GLU A 391 5.38 21.38 -18.44
C GLU A 391 6.84 21.15 -18.82
N LEU A 392 7.75 21.44 -17.91
CA LEU A 392 9.18 21.17 -18.07
C LEU A 392 9.47 19.68 -18.22
N ALA A 393 8.84 18.83 -17.39
CA ALA A 393 9.02 17.39 -17.46
C ALA A 393 8.58 16.80 -18.80
N VAL A 394 7.44 17.26 -19.34
CA VAL A 394 6.97 16.85 -20.68
C VAL A 394 7.94 17.28 -21.78
N ARG A 395 8.42 18.52 -21.74
CA ARG A 395 9.40 19.01 -22.75
C ARG A 395 10.73 18.26 -22.68
N LEU A 396 11.17 17.87 -21.47
CA LEU A 396 12.37 17.04 -21.31
C LEU A 396 12.14 15.63 -21.86
N GLU A 397 10.96 15.03 -21.62
CA GLU A 397 10.60 13.72 -22.17
C GLU A 397 10.51 13.74 -23.70
N GLU A 398 9.84 14.73 -24.28
CA GLU A 398 9.72 14.89 -25.75
C GLU A 398 11.07 15.02 -26.43
N ARG A 399 12.05 15.69 -25.75
CA ARG A 399 13.34 15.96 -26.36
C ARG A 399 14.41 14.90 -26.10
N PHE A 400 14.41 14.29 -24.92
CA PHE A 400 15.44 13.35 -24.48
C PHE A 400 14.96 11.91 -24.31
N GLY A 401 13.63 11.66 -24.43
CA GLY A 401 13.04 10.32 -24.37
C GLY A 401 12.95 9.72 -22.96
N HIS A 402 13.21 10.51 -21.91
CA HIS A 402 13.21 10.06 -20.53
C HIS A 402 12.17 10.82 -19.69
N ALA A 403 11.19 10.10 -19.12
CA ALA A 403 10.21 10.67 -18.22
C ALA A 403 10.65 10.50 -16.75
N PRO A 404 10.43 11.51 -15.88
CA PRO A 404 10.69 11.33 -14.45
C PRO A 404 9.61 10.40 -13.85
N ALA A 405 10.03 9.44 -13.04
CA ALA A 405 9.11 8.52 -12.35
C ALA A 405 8.10 9.27 -11.44
N THR A 406 8.51 10.39 -10.86
CA THR A 406 7.67 11.31 -10.09
C THR A 406 8.17 12.75 -10.24
N LEU A 407 7.28 13.74 -10.24
CA LEU A 407 7.65 15.17 -10.25
C LEU A 407 8.43 15.59 -9.00
N GLU A 408 8.27 14.87 -7.88
CA GLU A 408 9.01 15.11 -6.64
C GLU A 408 10.50 14.76 -6.77
N GLY A 409 10.88 13.98 -7.78
CA GLY A 409 12.27 13.69 -8.14
C GLY A 409 13.02 14.85 -8.77
N LEU A 410 12.32 15.78 -9.43
CA LEU A 410 12.89 16.97 -10.06
C LEU A 410 12.91 18.14 -9.07
N ARG A 411 14.04 18.35 -8.38
CA ARG A 411 14.20 19.39 -7.35
C ARG A 411 15.21 20.44 -7.71
N THR A 412 16.24 20.08 -8.48
CA THR A 412 17.35 20.95 -8.84
C THR A 412 17.59 20.96 -10.35
N VAL A 413 18.35 21.94 -10.84
CA VAL A 413 18.85 21.98 -12.21
C VAL A 413 19.65 20.70 -12.53
N GLY A 414 20.43 20.20 -11.57
CA GLY A 414 21.19 18.96 -11.70
C GLY A 414 20.30 17.74 -11.91
N ASP A 415 19.12 17.66 -11.26
CA ASP A 415 18.17 16.56 -11.49
C ASP A 415 17.63 16.54 -12.92
N CYS A 416 17.40 17.71 -13.52
CA CYS A 416 16.98 17.82 -14.93
C CYS A 416 18.10 17.37 -15.89
N LEU A 417 19.36 17.66 -15.57
CA LEU A 417 20.51 17.19 -16.34
C LEU A 417 20.68 15.67 -16.23
N LEU A 418 20.48 15.09 -15.04
CA LEU A 418 20.50 13.63 -14.84
C LEU A 418 19.34 12.95 -15.59
N LEU A 419 18.15 13.55 -15.58
CA LEU A 419 17.01 13.04 -16.37
C LEU A 419 17.31 13.03 -17.86
N ALA A 420 17.85 14.12 -18.39
CA ALA A 420 18.21 14.22 -19.81
C ALA A 420 19.32 13.21 -20.20
N ALA A 421 20.18 12.83 -19.25
CA ALA A 421 21.23 11.82 -19.46
C ALA A 421 20.69 10.37 -19.36
N GLY A 422 19.41 10.16 -19.07
CA GLY A 422 18.83 8.84 -18.79
C GLY A 422 19.37 8.19 -17.51
N GLN A 423 19.93 8.97 -16.62
CA GLN A 423 20.59 8.53 -15.39
C GLN A 423 19.91 9.09 -14.13
N MET A 424 18.67 9.56 -14.26
CA MET A 424 17.87 9.75 -13.05
C MET A 424 17.85 8.40 -12.33
N PRO A 425 18.38 8.30 -11.11
CA PRO A 425 18.13 7.10 -10.33
C PRO A 425 16.62 6.93 -10.33
N GLU A 426 16.14 5.74 -10.68
CA GLU A 426 14.79 5.31 -10.33
C GLU A 426 14.58 5.78 -8.92
N ALA A 427 13.58 6.61 -8.69
CA ALA A 427 13.43 7.39 -7.47
C ALA A 427 14.03 6.68 -6.25
N ALA A 428 15.35 6.72 -6.14
CA ALA A 428 15.97 6.63 -4.86
C ALA A 428 15.43 7.87 -4.17
N THR A 429 14.29 7.73 -3.53
CA THR A 429 13.98 8.46 -2.35
C THR A 429 15.24 8.33 -1.50
N ALA A 430 16.21 9.21 -1.73
CA ALA A 430 17.16 9.53 -0.71
C ALA A 430 16.30 10.24 0.33
N GLU A 431 15.50 9.43 1.00
CA GLU A 431 14.94 9.72 2.27
C GLU A 431 16.10 10.21 3.11
N ALA A 432 15.98 11.44 3.61
CA ALA A 432 16.68 11.84 4.83
C ALA A 432 16.63 10.60 5.73
N PRO A 433 17.70 10.22 6.46
CA PRO A 433 17.70 9.03 7.29
C PRO A 433 16.39 9.05 8.05
N GLU A 434 15.45 8.21 7.65
CA GLU A 434 14.11 8.21 8.23
C GLU A 434 14.32 7.91 9.70
N GLU A 435 13.92 8.86 10.57
CA GLU A 435 13.99 8.63 12.00
C GLU A 435 13.23 7.34 12.30
N PRO A 436 13.80 6.44 13.12
CA PRO A 436 13.16 5.19 13.46
C PRO A 436 11.73 5.44 13.93
N SER A 437 10.77 4.78 13.33
CA SER A 437 9.37 4.93 13.71
C SER A 437 9.15 4.52 15.17
N PRO A 438 8.56 5.37 16.00
CA PRO A 438 8.34 5.09 17.42
C PRO A 438 7.19 4.09 17.68
N TRP A 439 6.75 3.36 16.67
CA TRP A 439 5.54 2.54 16.71
C TRP A 439 5.54 1.47 17.82
N LEU A 440 6.71 0.97 18.24
CA LEU A 440 6.88 -0.03 19.30
C LEU A 440 7.65 0.50 20.52
N ASP A 441 8.08 1.75 20.56
CA ASP A 441 8.93 2.27 21.62
C ASP A 441 8.28 2.14 23.01
N ALA A 442 6.98 2.41 23.11
CA ALA A 442 6.24 2.23 24.34
C ALA A 442 6.16 0.77 24.83
N VAL A 443 6.29 -0.20 23.92
CA VAL A 443 6.36 -1.63 24.26
C VAL A 443 7.76 -2.01 24.68
N ARG A 444 8.76 -1.59 23.90
CA ARG A 444 10.18 -1.89 24.10
C ARG A 444 10.78 -1.20 25.31
N ALA A 445 10.18 -0.11 25.79
CA ALA A 445 10.54 0.54 27.05
C ALA A 445 10.19 -0.29 28.31
N ARG A 446 9.41 -1.35 28.19
CA ARG A 446 9.06 -2.26 29.28
C ARG A 446 9.94 -3.49 29.22
N PRO A 447 10.13 -4.22 30.36
CA PRO A 447 10.80 -5.51 30.33
C PRO A 447 10.15 -6.46 29.31
N ALA A 448 10.96 -7.22 28.58
CA ALA A 448 10.47 -8.24 27.68
C ALA A 448 9.78 -9.37 28.46
N TRP A 449 8.69 -9.91 27.90
CA TRP A 449 8.04 -11.11 28.44
C TRP A 449 7.79 -12.12 27.31
N ALA A 450 7.93 -13.39 27.64
CA ALA A 450 7.72 -14.48 26.69
C ALA A 450 6.29 -14.48 26.14
N LEU A 451 6.14 -14.63 24.84
CA LEU A 451 4.85 -14.79 24.20
C LEU A 451 4.41 -16.25 24.24
N SER A 452 3.13 -16.47 24.45
CA SER A 452 2.53 -17.81 24.49
C SER A 452 1.30 -17.89 23.61
N LEU A 453 1.11 -19.04 22.99
CA LEU A 453 -0.08 -19.32 22.20
C LEU A 453 -1.29 -19.51 23.13
N PRO A 454 -2.40 -18.75 22.96
CA PRO A 454 -3.63 -19.01 23.69
C PRO A 454 -4.18 -20.39 23.35
N ASP A 455 -4.67 -21.12 24.36
CA ASP A 455 -5.37 -22.37 24.12
C ASP A 455 -6.74 -22.11 23.47
N ALA A 456 -6.94 -22.59 22.25
CA ALA A 456 -8.20 -22.47 21.52
C ALA A 456 -8.26 -23.50 20.38
N PRO A 457 -9.46 -23.94 20.00
CA PRO A 457 -9.64 -25.03 19.03
C PRO A 457 -9.40 -24.64 17.57
N ASN A 458 -9.16 -23.37 17.27
CA ASN A 458 -8.97 -22.90 15.89
C ASN A 458 -8.25 -21.55 15.82
N LEU A 459 -7.66 -21.26 14.67
CA LEU A 459 -6.88 -20.04 14.43
C LEU A 459 -7.62 -18.72 14.74
N PRO A 460 -8.86 -18.47 14.29
CA PRO A 460 -9.57 -17.23 14.62
C PRO A 460 -9.77 -17.01 16.13
N LEU A 461 -10.02 -18.05 16.92
CA LEU A 461 -10.14 -17.95 18.38
C LEU A 461 -8.79 -17.72 19.05
N VAL A 462 -7.73 -18.39 18.61
CA VAL A 462 -6.35 -18.12 19.07
C VAL A 462 -6.02 -16.65 18.85
N MET A 463 -6.23 -16.13 17.64
CA MET A 463 -5.98 -14.73 17.31
C MET A 463 -6.84 -13.77 18.14
N LEU A 464 -8.15 -14.03 18.26
CA LEU A 464 -9.02 -13.19 19.07
C LEU A 464 -8.55 -13.11 20.53
N ARG A 465 -8.21 -14.25 21.14
CA ARG A 465 -7.71 -14.30 22.53
C ARG A 465 -6.39 -13.58 22.70
N GLN A 466 -5.51 -13.66 21.70
CA GLN A 466 -4.26 -12.92 21.70
C GLN A 466 -4.48 -11.41 21.52
N LEU A 467 -5.29 -10.99 20.54
CA LEU A 467 -5.60 -9.58 20.28
C LEU A 467 -6.30 -8.91 21.46
N ARG A 468 -7.09 -9.66 22.24
CA ARG A 468 -7.72 -9.16 23.48
C ARG A 468 -6.70 -8.68 24.50
N ARG A 469 -5.56 -9.36 24.65
CA ARG A 469 -4.48 -9.00 25.58
C ARG A 469 -3.83 -7.65 25.25
N ALA A 470 -3.90 -7.22 24.01
CA ALA A 470 -3.20 -6.01 23.52
C ALA A 470 -3.97 -5.23 22.46
N SER A 471 -5.28 -5.07 22.60
CA SER A 471 -6.17 -4.55 21.55
C SER A 471 -5.83 -3.14 21.03
N SER A 472 -5.22 -2.29 21.85
CA SER A 472 -4.81 -0.93 21.46
C SER A 472 -3.39 -0.84 20.88
N ARG A 473 -2.62 -1.95 20.91
CA ARG A 473 -1.23 -1.93 20.43
C ARG A 473 -1.17 -1.93 18.91
N PRO A 474 -0.13 -1.35 18.32
CA PRO A 474 0.20 -1.53 16.91
C PRO A 474 0.37 -3.03 16.62
N LEU A 475 -0.18 -3.50 15.50
CA LEU A 475 -0.09 -4.89 15.07
C LEU A 475 0.45 -5.02 13.65
N LEU A 476 -0.05 -4.24 12.71
CA LEU A 476 0.34 -4.30 11.30
C LEU A 476 0.80 -2.93 10.84
N ALA A 477 1.95 -2.87 10.20
CA ALA A 477 2.44 -1.68 9.49
C ALA A 477 2.57 -2.01 8.00
N ASP A 478 2.00 -1.18 7.14
CA ASP A 478 1.94 -1.39 5.70
C ASP A 478 1.90 -0.04 4.99
N ASN A 479 2.88 0.24 4.12
CA ASN A 479 2.99 1.50 3.37
C ASN A 479 2.80 2.74 4.27
N GLY A 480 3.52 2.80 5.39
CA GLY A 480 3.45 3.92 6.35
C GLY A 480 2.18 3.96 7.20
N ARG A 481 1.21 3.06 7.00
CA ARG A 481 -0.02 2.96 7.79
C ARG A 481 0.13 1.95 8.91
N ILE A 482 -0.27 2.33 10.12
CA ILE A 482 -0.27 1.43 11.28
C ILE A 482 -1.71 1.04 11.61
N LEU A 483 -1.98 -0.26 11.67
CA LEU A 483 -3.23 -0.82 12.19
C LEU A 483 -3.01 -1.36 13.60
N THR A 484 -3.85 -0.92 14.54
CA THR A 484 -3.90 -1.55 15.87
C THR A 484 -4.61 -2.90 15.80
N ALA A 485 -4.37 -3.76 16.78
CA ALA A 485 -5.05 -5.06 16.89
C ALA A 485 -6.59 -4.94 16.84
N ARG A 486 -7.15 -3.93 17.51
CA ARG A 486 -8.59 -3.62 17.44
C ARG A 486 -9.04 -3.23 16.04
N ALA A 487 -8.29 -2.34 15.36
CA ALA A 487 -8.65 -1.88 14.02
C ALA A 487 -8.61 -3.01 13.00
N PHE A 488 -7.58 -3.85 13.07
CA PHE A 488 -7.46 -5.07 12.27
C PHE A 488 -8.67 -6.00 12.47
N TRP A 489 -9.02 -6.29 13.74
CA TRP A 489 -10.13 -7.18 14.07
C TRP A 489 -11.48 -6.63 13.57
N ILE A 490 -11.74 -5.31 13.75
CA ILE A 490 -12.96 -4.66 13.24
C ILE A 490 -13.05 -4.77 11.71
N GLN A 491 -11.94 -4.56 10.99
CA GLN A 491 -11.93 -4.69 9.53
C GLN A 491 -12.21 -6.12 9.07
N ALA A 492 -11.60 -7.11 9.73
CA ALA A 492 -11.85 -8.53 9.42
C ALA A 492 -13.31 -8.92 9.69
N VAL A 493 -13.90 -8.49 10.81
CA VAL A 493 -15.32 -8.73 11.11
C VAL A 493 -16.24 -8.01 10.11
N ALA A 494 -15.92 -6.79 9.70
CA ALA A 494 -16.72 -6.04 8.72
C ALA A 494 -16.75 -6.73 7.35
N LEU A 495 -15.59 -7.12 6.86
CA LEU A 495 -15.47 -7.86 5.61
C LEU A 495 -16.16 -9.23 5.72
N SER A 496 -16.03 -9.93 6.84
CA SER A 496 -16.67 -11.24 7.06
C SER A 496 -18.18 -11.17 7.01
N LEU A 497 -18.80 -10.15 7.60
CA LEU A 497 -20.25 -9.93 7.55
C LEU A 497 -20.73 -9.64 6.13
N HIS A 498 -19.96 -8.86 5.37
CA HIS A 498 -20.26 -8.60 3.96
C HIS A 498 -20.19 -9.88 3.12
N LEU A 499 -19.12 -10.65 3.24
CA LEU A 499 -18.93 -11.90 2.51
C LEU A 499 -20.03 -12.91 2.86
N ARG A 500 -20.40 -13.04 4.14
CA ARG A 500 -21.47 -13.94 4.58
C ARG A 500 -22.82 -13.58 3.96
N ARG A 501 -23.16 -12.29 3.89
CA ARG A 501 -24.42 -11.82 3.27
C ARG A 501 -24.43 -12.02 1.76
N ARG A 502 -23.29 -11.83 1.11
CA ARG A 502 -23.17 -11.89 -0.35
C ARG A 502 -23.02 -13.31 -0.89
N LEU A 503 -22.23 -14.15 -0.22
CA LEU A 503 -21.81 -15.44 -0.73
C LEU A 503 -22.41 -16.64 0.01
N GLY A 504 -23.01 -16.43 1.20
CA GLY A 504 -23.44 -17.51 2.09
C GLY A 504 -22.29 -18.16 2.84
N SER A 505 -22.50 -19.35 3.41
CA SER A 505 -21.51 -20.13 4.14
C SER A 505 -21.02 -21.34 3.35
N GLY A 506 -19.84 -21.86 3.68
CA GLY A 506 -19.27 -23.10 3.09
C GLY A 506 -18.66 -22.93 1.69
N GLN A 507 -18.60 -21.70 1.16
CA GLN A 507 -17.98 -21.40 -0.13
C GLN A 507 -16.44 -21.43 -0.02
N ARG A 508 -15.76 -21.68 -1.13
CA ARG A 508 -14.31 -21.49 -1.28
C ARG A 508 -14.07 -20.16 -1.97
N VAL A 509 -13.29 -19.30 -1.33
CA VAL A 509 -13.05 -17.93 -1.80
C VAL A 509 -11.56 -17.77 -2.12
N GLY A 510 -11.26 -17.41 -3.36
CA GLY A 510 -9.91 -17.11 -3.81
C GLY A 510 -9.38 -15.82 -3.16
N ILE A 511 -8.12 -15.82 -2.78
CA ILE A 511 -7.40 -14.64 -2.31
C ILE A 511 -6.16 -14.50 -3.18
N MET A 512 -6.10 -13.42 -3.95
CA MET A 512 -4.97 -13.05 -4.79
C MET A 512 -4.48 -11.67 -4.36
N LEU A 513 -3.60 -11.64 -3.35
CA LEU A 513 -3.06 -10.43 -2.74
C LEU A 513 -1.58 -10.63 -2.38
N PRO A 514 -0.74 -9.58 -2.49
CA PRO A 514 0.65 -9.64 -2.03
C PRO A 514 0.74 -9.67 -0.51
N ALA A 515 1.96 -9.81 0.01
CA ALA A 515 2.24 -9.65 1.44
C ALA A 515 1.81 -8.25 1.89
N SER A 516 0.73 -8.18 2.66
CA SER A 516 0.09 -6.91 3.03
C SER A 516 -0.87 -7.07 4.20
N SER A 517 -1.17 -5.98 4.87
CA SER A 517 -2.23 -5.94 5.88
C SER A 517 -3.60 -6.32 5.31
N ALA A 518 -3.86 -6.02 4.04
CA ALA A 518 -5.08 -6.40 3.34
C ALA A 518 -5.21 -7.92 3.17
N ALA A 519 -4.11 -8.63 2.91
CA ALA A 519 -4.10 -10.09 2.83
C ALA A 519 -4.46 -10.73 4.18
N CYS A 520 -3.94 -10.18 5.30
CA CYS A 520 -4.31 -10.63 6.65
C CYS A 520 -5.80 -10.44 6.93
N VAL A 521 -6.33 -9.25 6.61
CA VAL A 521 -7.76 -8.95 6.79
C VAL A 521 -8.63 -9.88 5.94
N ALA A 522 -8.29 -10.07 4.65
CA ALA A 522 -9.04 -10.90 3.73
C ALA A 522 -9.06 -12.37 4.16
N TRP A 523 -7.89 -12.94 4.50
CA TRP A 523 -7.78 -14.33 4.94
C TRP A 523 -8.60 -14.59 6.22
N LEU A 524 -8.44 -13.74 7.23
CA LEU A 524 -9.20 -13.89 8.48
C LEU A 524 -10.70 -13.66 8.27
N ALA A 525 -11.08 -12.69 7.45
CA ALA A 525 -12.49 -12.41 7.15
C ALA A 525 -13.19 -13.58 6.45
N VAL A 526 -12.52 -14.25 5.53
CA VAL A 526 -13.05 -15.45 4.85
C VAL A 526 -13.32 -16.55 5.89
N LEU A 527 -12.40 -16.81 6.82
CA LEU A 527 -12.59 -17.77 7.91
C LEU A 527 -13.75 -17.38 8.84
N LEU A 528 -13.81 -16.10 9.26
CA LEU A 528 -14.88 -15.59 10.10
C LEU A 528 -16.25 -15.62 9.38
N ALA A 529 -16.27 -15.58 8.06
CA ALA A 529 -17.49 -15.76 7.27
C ALA A 529 -17.97 -17.24 7.22
N GLY A 530 -17.17 -18.19 7.75
CA GLY A 530 -17.43 -19.64 7.66
C GLY A 530 -17.14 -20.20 6.27
N GLN A 531 -16.24 -19.57 5.54
CA GLN A 531 -15.79 -19.93 4.18
C GLN A 531 -14.35 -20.43 4.22
N THR A 532 -13.88 -21.03 3.13
CA THR A 532 -12.50 -21.56 3.03
C THR A 532 -11.66 -20.64 2.15
N PRO A 533 -10.57 -20.06 2.67
CA PRO A 533 -9.65 -19.27 1.85
C PRO A 533 -8.83 -20.17 0.94
N VAL A 534 -8.73 -19.78 -0.34
CA VAL A 534 -7.93 -20.43 -1.37
C VAL A 534 -6.87 -19.43 -1.82
N MET A 535 -5.60 -19.68 -1.51
CA MET A 535 -4.51 -18.78 -1.81
C MET A 535 -4.07 -18.97 -3.27
N LEU A 536 -4.27 -17.93 -4.09
CA LEU A 536 -4.03 -17.98 -5.53
C LEU A 536 -2.75 -17.27 -5.90
N ASN A 537 -1.93 -17.96 -6.70
CA ASN A 537 -0.66 -17.44 -7.18
C ASN A 537 -0.83 -16.79 -8.58
N TRP A 538 -0.52 -15.51 -8.70
CA TRP A 538 -0.60 -14.75 -9.96
C TRP A 538 0.59 -14.97 -10.90
N THR A 539 1.63 -15.69 -10.45
CA THR A 539 2.83 -15.93 -11.26
C THR A 539 2.77 -17.27 -12.04
N THR A 540 1.73 -18.08 -11.84
CA THR A 540 1.63 -19.43 -12.43
C THR A 540 1.10 -19.45 -13.86
N GLY A 541 0.71 -18.31 -14.41
CA GLY A 541 0.13 -18.17 -15.74
C GLY A 541 -1.35 -18.59 -15.84
N PRO A 542 -2.04 -18.18 -16.92
CA PRO A 542 -3.50 -18.31 -17.07
C PRO A 542 -4.02 -19.74 -16.99
N ARG A 543 -3.35 -20.66 -17.69
CA ARG A 543 -3.76 -22.08 -17.74
C ARG A 543 -3.77 -22.75 -16.37
N ASN A 544 -2.72 -22.50 -15.58
CA ASN A 544 -2.59 -23.06 -14.24
C ASN A 544 -3.57 -22.40 -13.26
N LEU A 545 -3.79 -21.08 -13.36
CA LEU A 545 -4.81 -20.40 -12.58
C LEU A 545 -6.21 -20.99 -12.86
N GLY A 546 -6.60 -21.15 -14.12
CA GLY A 546 -7.87 -21.76 -14.50
C GLY A 546 -8.03 -23.20 -13.96
N HIS A 547 -6.93 -24.00 -13.97
CA HIS A 547 -6.92 -25.31 -13.35
C HIS A 547 -7.15 -25.26 -11.84
N CYS A 548 -6.43 -24.39 -11.13
CA CYS A 548 -6.55 -24.21 -9.67
C CYS A 548 -7.97 -23.79 -9.27
N LEU A 549 -8.57 -22.85 -10.01
CA LEU A 549 -9.92 -22.36 -9.76
C LEU A 549 -10.97 -23.48 -9.93
N ARG A 550 -10.88 -24.27 -10.99
CA ARG A 550 -11.78 -25.40 -11.25
C ARG A 550 -11.60 -26.50 -10.21
N LEU A 551 -10.36 -26.90 -9.91
CA LEU A 551 -10.05 -27.94 -8.91
C LEU A 551 -10.54 -27.56 -7.51
N ALA A 552 -10.36 -26.30 -7.13
CA ALA A 552 -10.84 -25.82 -5.84
C ALA A 552 -12.32 -25.39 -5.86
N GLY A 553 -12.98 -25.30 -7.00
CA GLY A 553 -14.36 -24.82 -7.12
C GLY A 553 -14.53 -23.37 -6.66
N VAL A 554 -13.57 -22.52 -6.96
CA VAL A 554 -13.57 -21.10 -6.58
C VAL A 554 -14.47 -20.33 -7.54
N ARG A 555 -15.43 -19.57 -7.02
CA ARG A 555 -16.33 -18.71 -7.81
C ARG A 555 -16.12 -17.21 -7.56
N HIS A 556 -15.39 -16.84 -6.54
CA HIS A 556 -15.13 -15.44 -6.17
C HIS A 556 -13.68 -15.27 -5.75
N ILE A 557 -13.03 -14.21 -6.23
CA ILE A 557 -11.62 -13.92 -5.96
C ILE A 557 -11.51 -12.53 -5.34
N LEU A 558 -11.04 -12.44 -4.10
CA LEU A 558 -10.66 -11.19 -3.44
C LEU A 558 -9.30 -10.74 -3.96
N SER A 559 -9.21 -9.50 -4.42
CA SER A 559 -7.98 -8.88 -4.91
C SER A 559 -7.96 -7.38 -4.62
N ALA A 560 -6.85 -6.70 -4.94
CA ALA A 560 -6.72 -5.25 -4.92
C ALA A 560 -6.74 -4.69 -6.35
N ARG A 561 -7.31 -3.52 -6.57
CA ARG A 561 -7.33 -2.86 -7.90
C ARG A 561 -5.93 -2.70 -8.44
N ALA A 562 -5.00 -2.19 -7.65
CA ALA A 562 -3.61 -2.00 -8.07
C ALA A 562 -2.93 -3.30 -8.56
N LEU A 563 -3.29 -4.47 -8.00
CA LEU A 563 -2.79 -5.74 -8.51
C LEU A 563 -3.49 -6.12 -9.82
N LEU A 564 -4.81 -5.92 -9.92
CA LEU A 564 -5.58 -6.22 -11.13
C LEU A 564 -5.10 -5.37 -12.33
N ASP A 565 -4.83 -4.07 -12.10
CA ASP A 565 -4.30 -3.15 -13.12
C ASP A 565 -2.90 -3.60 -13.60
N ARG A 566 -2.05 -4.06 -12.66
CA ARG A 566 -0.71 -4.60 -13.00
C ARG A 566 -0.79 -5.92 -13.78
N LEU A 567 -1.84 -6.71 -13.58
CA LEU A 567 -2.06 -7.99 -14.28
C LEU A 567 -2.86 -7.83 -15.57
N GLU A 568 -3.22 -6.63 -15.97
CA GLU A 568 -3.89 -6.35 -17.24
C GLU A 568 -3.00 -6.80 -18.41
N GLY A 569 -3.59 -7.52 -19.37
CA GLY A 569 -2.85 -8.11 -20.49
C GLY A 569 -2.10 -9.43 -20.19
N SER A 570 -2.09 -9.92 -18.93
CA SER A 570 -1.45 -11.20 -18.58
C SER A 570 -2.29 -12.45 -18.93
N GLY A 571 -3.55 -12.29 -19.34
CA GLY A 571 -4.52 -13.37 -19.59
C GLY A 571 -5.08 -14.03 -18.32
N LEU A 572 -4.68 -13.58 -17.12
CA LEU A 572 -5.15 -14.16 -15.86
C LEU A 572 -6.60 -13.80 -15.55
N ARG A 573 -7.03 -12.62 -16.00
CA ARG A 573 -8.40 -12.14 -15.81
C ARG A 573 -9.37 -12.96 -16.61
N GLU A 574 -9.06 -13.15 -17.86
CA GLU A 574 -9.82 -13.96 -18.82
C GLU A 574 -9.90 -15.42 -18.35
N ALA A 575 -8.78 -16.00 -17.91
CA ALA A 575 -8.74 -17.36 -17.39
C ALA A 575 -9.61 -17.56 -16.13
N ALA A 576 -9.73 -16.53 -15.28
CA ALA A 576 -10.61 -16.58 -14.12
C ALA A 576 -12.08 -16.51 -14.53
N GLU A 577 -12.44 -15.67 -15.48
CA GLU A 577 -13.79 -15.53 -16.03
C GLU A 577 -14.22 -16.82 -16.77
N GLU A 578 -13.34 -17.42 -17.56
CA GLU A 578 -13.56 -18.72 -18.22
C GLU A 578 -13.74 -19.86 -17.21
N ALA A 579 -13.07 -19.79 -16.05
CA ALA A 579 -13.28 -20.72 -14.95
C ALA A 579 -14.56 -20.44 -14.14
N GLY A 580 -15.34 -19.41 -14.49
CA GLY A 580 -16.57 -19.00 -13.83
C GLY A 580 -16.34 -18.27 -12.49
N ALA A 581 -15.18 -17.65 -12.29
CA ALA A 581 -14.83 -16.92 -11.09
C ALA A 581 -14.97 -15.40 -11.31
N ALA A 582 -15.64 -14.72 -10.37
CA ALA A 582 -15.83 -13.28 -10.38
C ALA A 582 -14.81 -12.58 -9.46
N TRP A 583 -14.26 -11.46 -9.92
CA TRP A 583 -13.35 -10.63 -9.15
C TRP A 583 -14.10 -9.74 -8.15
N LEU A 584 -13.60 -9.65 -6.94
CA LEU A 584 -14.10 -8.82 -5.87
C LEU A 584 -12.97 -7.90 -5.35
N PRO A 585 -12.76 -6.73 -5.97
CA PRO A 585 -11.78 -5.77 -5.48
C PRO A 585 -12.12 -5.33 -4.06
N LEU A 586 -11.13 -5.31 -3.17
CA LEU A 586 -11.32 -4.96 -1.76
C LEU A 586 -11.78 -3.51 -1.58
N GLU A 587 -11.32 -2.62 -2.46
CA GLU A 587 -11.70 -1.20 -2.46
C GLU A 587 -13.20 -1.03 -2.75
N ASP A 588 -13.73 -1.76 -3.73
CA ASP A 588 -15.17 -1.75 -4.07
C ASP A 588 -16.00 -2.37 -2.96
N THR A 589 -15.48 -3.48 -2.42
CA THR A 589 -16.10 -4.15 -1.27
C THR A 589 -16.17 -3.21 -0.07
N ALA A 590 -15.09 -2.50 0.25
CA ALA A 590 -15.06 -1.53 1.35
C ALA A 590 -15.99 -0.33 1.10
N ALA A 591 -16.08 0.15 -0.14
CA ALA A 591 -16.99 1.24 -0.52
C ALA A 591 -18.47 0.83 -0.41
N SER A 592 -18.80 -0.44 -0.69
CA SER A 592 -20.16 -0.98 -0.64
C SER A 592 -20.68 -1.23 0.78
N LEU A 593 -19.82 -1.18 1.81
CA LEU A 593 -20.22 -1.39 3.21
C LEU A 593 -21.12 -0.26 3.69
N SER A 594 -22.38 -0.58 3.96
CA SER A 594 -23.32 0.41 4.51
C SER A 594 -22.90 0.88 5.92
N PRO A 595 -23.27 2.11 6.34
CA PRO A 595 -22.99 2.58 7.70
C PRO A 595 -23.53 1.65 8.79
N CYS A 596 -24.71 1.06 8.58
CA CYS A 596 -25.29 0.09 9.50
C CYS A 596 -24.44 -1.17 9.64
N LEU A 597 -23.91 -1.69 8.53
CA LEU A 597 -23.02 -2.85 8.55
C LEU A 597 -21.70 -2.55 9.25
N ARG A 598 -21.14 -1.36 9.04
CA ARG A 598 -19.92 -0.90 9.75
C ARG A 598 -20.14 -0.79 11.25
N LEU A 599 -21.30 -0.26 11.66
CA LEU A 599 -21.66 -0.17 13.08
C LEU A 599 -21.86 -1.57 13.68
N GLU A 600 -22.61 -2.44 13.00
CA GLU A 600 -22.80 -3.84 13.43
C GLU A 600 -21.45 -4.55 13.59
N ALA A 601 -20.56 -4.41 12.62
CA ALA A 601 -19.21 -4.99 12.67
C ALA A 601 -18.42 -4.48 13.87
N ALA A 602 -18.42 -3.17 14.11
CA ALA A 602 -17.75 -2.56 15.24
C ALA A 602 -18.31 -3.08 16.59
N CYS A 603 -19.64 -3.15 16.73
CA CYS A 603 -20.29 -3.70 17.93
C CYS A 603 -19.90 -5.17 18.16
N ARG A 604 -20.00 -6.03 17.13
CA ARG A 604 -19.64 -7.45 17.23
C ARG A 604 -18.16 -7.64 17.56
N ALA A 605 -17.29 -6.87 16.93
CA ALA A 605 -15.84 -6.92 17.18
C ALA A 605 -15.52 -6.49 18.63
N ILE A 606 -16.11 -5.39 19.12
CA ILE A 606 -15.89 -4.91 20.50
C ILE A 606 -16.42 -5.91 21.52
N LEU A 607 -17.61 -6.46 21.32
CA LEU A 607 -18.21 -7.47 22.20
C LEU A 607 -17.36 -8.75 22.25
N SER A 608 -16.84 -9.19 21.09
CA SER A 608 -15.96 -10.37 21.05
C SER A 608 -14.63 -10.12 21.77
N LEU A 609 -14.05 -8.93 21.62
CA LEU A 609 -12.86 -8.51 22.37
C LEU A 609 -13.16 -8.37 23.89
N ALA A 610 -14.37 -8.04 24.28
CA ALA A 610 -14.81 -8.00 25.68
C ALA A 610 -15.10 -9.38 26.30
N GLY A 611 -15.03 -10.48 25.52
CA GLY A 611 -15.20 -11.85 26.03
C GLY A 611 -16.36 -12.64 25.40
N LEU A 612 -17.24 -11.98 24.65
CA LEU A 612 -18.37 -12.64 23.97
C LEU A 612 -17.93 -13.16 22.59
N GLU A 613 -17.05 -14.17 22.57
CA GLU A 613 -16.34 -14.69 21.37
C GLU A 613 -17.31 -15.03 20.22
N GLY A 614 -18.46 -15.61 20.54
CA GLY A 614 -19.48 -16.00 19.56
C GLY A 614 -20.12 -14.84 18.80
N CYS A 615 -19.90 -13.58 19.21
CA CYS A 615 -20.37 -12.41 18.46
C CYS A 615 -19.67 -12.24 17.13
N ALA A 616 -18.40 -12.65 17.03
CA ALA A 616 -17.59 -12.51 15.82
C ALA A 616 -17.16 -13.86 15.23
N VAL A 617 -16.78 -14.84 16.07
CA VAL A 617 -16.31 -16.15 15.62
C VAL A 617 -17.48 -17.15 15.55
N PRO A 618 -17.75 -17.73 14.38
CA PRO A 618 -18.82 -18.71 14.23
C PRO A 618 -18.48 -20.02 14.99
N ARG A 619 -19.52 -20.70 15.48
CA ARG A 619 -19.34 -22.01 16.16
C ARG A 619 -18.82 -23.11 15.23
N LYS A 620 -19.23 -23.08 13.96
CA LYS A 620 -18.73 -23.97 12.91
C LYS A 620 -17.88 -23.17 11.94
N LEU A 621 -16.60 -23.49 11.91
CA LEU A 621 -15.65 -22.99 10.92
C LEU A 621 -15.44 -24.01 9.81
N SER A 622 -14.93 -23.56 8.69
CA SER A 622 -14.43 -24.43 7.64
C SER A 622 -13.35 -25.36 8.21
N ARG A 623 -13.33 -26.62 7.84
CA ARG A 623 -12.28 -27.55 8.27
C ARG A 623 -10.90 -27.15 7.76
N PRO A 624 -10.69 -26.86 6.43
CA PRO A 624 -9.44 -26.27 5.98
C PRO A 624 -9.36 -24.80 6.40
N ALA A 625 -8.26 -24.43 7.05
CA ALA A 625 -7.90 -23.05 7.34
C ALA A 625 -7.33 -22.31 6.12
N ALA A 626 -6.78 -23.08 5.17
CA ALA A 626 -6.34 -22.59 3.87
C ALA A 626 -6.26 -23.75 2.86
N ILE A 627 -6.41 -23.41 1.58
CA ILE A 627 -6.05 -24.28 0.48
C ILE A 627 -4.95 -23.58 -0.31
N LEU A 628 -3.81 -24.23 -0.47
CA LEU A 628 -2.68 -23.75 -1.27
C LEU A 628 -2.44 -24.70 -2.44
N PHE A 629 -1.59 -24.28 -3.37
CA PHE A 629 -1.24 -25.09 -4.52
C PHE A 629 0.27 -25.30 -4.59
N THR A 630 0.68 -26.55 -4.88
CA THR A 630 2.09 -26.84 -5.14
C THR A 630 2.35 -26.82 -6.63
N SER A 631 3.45 -26.19 -7.04
CA SER A 631 3.98 -26.28 -8.39
C SER A 631 4.70 -27.62 -8.54
N GLY A 632 3.98 -28.69 -8.90
CA GLY A 632 4.62 -29.95 -9.28
C GLY A 632 5.53 -29.77 -10.50
N SER A 633 6.73 -30.38 -10.44
CA SER A 633 7.72 -30.29 -11.54
C SER A 633 7.25 -30.97 -12.83
N SER A 634 6.26 -31.85 -12.80
CA SER A 634 5.84 -32.70 -13.93
C SER A 634 4.35 -32.73 -14.23
N ALA A 635 3.50 -32.12 -13.37
CA ALA A 635 2.04 -32.18 -13.51
C ALA A 635 1.36 -30.83 -13.21
N ALA A 636 0.04 -30.74 -13.43
CA ALA A 636 -0.77 -29.61 -13.02
C ALA A 636 -0.67 -29.37 -11.50
N PRO A 637 -0.83 -28.12 -11.00
CA PRO A 637 -0.77 -27.82 -9.58
C PRO A 637 -1.73 -28.66 -8.75
N LYS A 638 -1.25 -29.23 -7.62
CA LYS A 638 -2.06 -30.02 -6.69
C LYS A 638 -2.59 -29.13 -5.56
N GLY A 639 -3.85 -29.25 -5.21
CA GLY A 639 -4.46 -28.51 -4.12
C GLY A 639 -4.19 -29.18 -2.77
N VAL A 640 -3.62 -28.42 -1.83
CA VAL A 640 -3.23 -28.86 -0.49
C VAL A 640 -4.15 -28.16 0.53
N PRO A 641 -5.15 -28.87 1.08
CA PRO A 641 -5.97 -28.34 2.16
C PRO A 641 -5.25 -28.48 3.51
N LEU A 642 -4.99 -27.37 4.19
CA LEU A 642 -4.40 -27.35 5.53
C LEU A 642 -5.47 -27.06 6.57
N SER A 643 -5.55 -27.89 7.60
CA SER A 643 -6.47 -27.69 8.72
C SER A 643 -5.95 -26.64 9.72
N HIS A 644 -6.85 -26.17 10.60
CA HIS A 644 -6.46 -25.32 11.72
C HIS A 644 -5.41 -25.99 12.60
N ASP A 645 -5.58 -27.29 12.85
CA ASP A 645 -4.68 -28.07 13.72
C ASP A 645 -3.30 -28.24 13.09
N ASN A 646 -3.22 -28.48 11.76
CA ASN A 646 -1.94 -28.58 11.06
C ASN A 646 -1.10 -27.32 11.21
N ILE A 647 -1.72 -26.15 10.96
CA ILE A 647 -1.02 -24.85 11.04
C ILE A 647 -0.69 -24.51 12.50
N LEU A 648 -1.60 -24.72 13.45
CA LEU A 648 -1.37 -24.44 14.87
C LEU A 648 -0.25 -25.30 15.45
N ALA A 649 -0.15 -26.59 15.10
CA ALA A 649 0.93 -27.45 15.52
C ALA A 649 2.28 -26.92 15.02
N ASN A 650 2.36 -26.56 13.76
CA ASN A 650 3.57 -25.98 13.17
C ASN A 650 3.96 -24.65 13.83
N CYS A 651 3.01 -23.74 14.03
CA CYS A 651 3.25 -22.48 14.73
C CYS A 651 3.72 -22.68 16.16
N ARG A 652 3.17 -23.66 16.87
CA ARG A 652 3.55 -23.98 18.27
C ARG A 652 5.00 -24.46 18.35
N ASP A 653 5.38 -25.38 17.49
CA ASP A 653 6.72 -25.96 17.46
C ASP A 653 7.77 -24.89 17.09
N VAL A 654 7.51 -24.12 16.02
CA VAL A 654 8.42 -23.05 15.57
C VAL A 654 8.58 -22.00 16.67
N ALA A 655 7.49 -21.57 17.30
CA ALA A 655 7.58 -20.54 18.34
C ALA A 655 8.31 -21.03 19.61
N ALA A 656 8.23 -22.31 19.95
CA ALA A 656 8.98 -22.89 21.05
C ALA A 656 10.50 -22.82 20.80
N ILE A 657 10.93 -22.98 19.54
CA ILE A 657 12.33 -22.86 19.12
C ILE A 657 12.79 -21.41 19.12
N LEU A 658 11.94 -20.48 18.65
CA LEU A 658 12.28 -19.05 18.46
C LEU A 658 12.37 -18.27 19.76
N ALA A 659 11.82 -18.77 20.86
CA ALA A 659 11.68 -18.04 22.12
C ALA A 659 11.12 -16.61 21.89
N LEU A 660 9.95 -16.52 21.26
CA LEU A 660 9.31 -15.24 20.91
C LEU A 660 8.99 -14.42 22.16
N ASP A 661 9.29 -13.14 22.12
CA ASP A 661 9.00 -12.20 23.18
C ASP A 661 8.24 -10.96 22.72
N SER A 662 7.85 -10.10 23.67
CA SER A 662 7.04 -8.91 23.43
C SER A 662 7.75 -7.78 22.67
N HIS A 663 9.07 -7.84 22.52
CA HIS A 663 9.87 -6.88 21.75
C HIS A 663 10.03 -7.29 20.29
N ASP A 664 9.62 -8.51 19.96
CA ASP A 664 9.72 -9.00 18.59
C ASP A 664 8.77 -8.30 17.64
N ALA A 665 9.25 -8.12 16.42
CA ALA A 665 8.49 -7.64 15.26
C ALA A 665 8.98 -8.37 14.01
N MET A 666 8.04 -8.78 13.15
CA MET A 666 8.31 -9.53 11.94
C MET A 666 8.39 -8.61 10.72
N LEU A 667 9.42 -8.78 9.89
CA LEU A 667 9.42 -8.29 8.50
C LEU A 667 8.79 -9.34 7.59
N ALA A 668 7.68 -8.98 6.94
CA ALA A 668 6.89 -9.86 6.10
C ALA A 668 6.95 -9.42 4.64
N MET A 669 7.63 -10.19 3.80
CA MET A 669 7.77 -9.92 2.36
C MET A 669 7.36 -11.10 1.48
N LEU A 670 7.27 -12.32 2.04
CA LEU A 670 6.94 -13.50 1.24
C LEU A 670 5.46 -13.53 0.86
N PRO A 671 5.14 -13.81 -0.41
CA PRO A 671 3.76 -13.89 -0.86
C PRO A 671 2.93 -14.94 -0.11
N PRO A 672 1.68 -14.63 0.28
CA PRO A 672 0.84 -15.54 1.08
C PRO A 672 0.28 -16.75 0.33
N PHE A 673 0.45 -16.82 -0.98
CA PHE A 673 0.14 -18.03 -1.75
C PHE A 673 1.21 -19.13 -1.61
N HIS A 674 2.37 -18.82 -1.02
CA HIS A 674 3.32 -19.81 -0.53
C HIS A 674 3.05 -20.10 0.94
N THR A 675 3.16 -21.38 1.33
CA THR A 675 2.87 -21.80 2.72
C THR A 675 3.78 -21.09 3.72
N LEU A 676 5.06 -20.89 3.39
CA LEU A 676 5.99 -20.17 4.24
C LEU A 676 5.56 -18.70 4.42
N GLY A 677 5.08 -18.03 3.37
CA GLY A 677 4.53 -16.68 3.44
C GLY A 677 3.24 -16.60 4.25
N LEU A 678 2.32 -17.56 4.08
CA LEU A 678 1.07 -17.59 4.85
C LEU A 678 1.33 -17.92 6.32
N THR A 679 2.00 -19.03 6.60
CA THR A 679 2.20 -19.51 7.98
C THR A 679 3.23 -18.63 8.71
N GLY A 680 4.41 -18.39 8.13
CA GLY A 680 5.50 -17.66 8.78
C GLY A 680 5.26 -16.16 8.90
N ASN A 681 4.75 -15.51 7.83
CA ASN A 681 4.64 -14.05 7.81
C ASN A 681 3.26 -13.51 8.23
N ILE A 682 2.21 -14.35 8.23
CA ILE A 682 0.85 -13.94 8.59
C ILE A 682 0.35 -14.69 9.84
N VAL A 683 0.24 -16.01 9.78
CA VAL A 683 -0.49 -16.77 10.81
C VAL A 683 0.27 -16.82 12.11
N LEU A 684 1.56 -17.19 12.09
CA LEU A 684 2.41 -17.27 13.27
C LEU A 684 2.44 -15.93 14.05
N PRO A 685 2.83 -14.80 13.43
CA PRO A 685 2.88 -13.54 14.18
C PRO A 685 1.52 -13.11 14.71
N LEU A 686 0.42 -13.29 13.97
CA LEU A 686 -0.92 -12.95 14.43
C LEU A 686 -1.38 -13.84 15.62
N CYS A 687 -1.03 -15.13 15.64
CA CYS A 687 -1.36 -16.04 16.73
C CYS A 687 -0.59 -15.72 18.02
N PHE A 688 0.62 -15.18 17.92
CA PHE A 688 1.42 -14.76 19.07
C PHE A 688 1.31 -13.28 19.40
N GLY A 689 0.64 -12.48 18.53
CA GLY A 689 0.50 -11.04 18.72
C GLY A 689 1.81 -10.28 18.46
N VAL A 690 2.70 -10.87 17.66
CA VAL A 690 3.92 -10.22 17.16
C VAL A 690 3.53 -9.19 16.10
N PRO A 691 3.94 -7.93 16.23
CA PRO A 691 3.73 -6.93 15.21
C PRO A 691 4.42 -7.27 13.89
N VAL A 692 3.76 -6.93 12.76
CA VAL A 692 4.25 -7.24 11.42
C VAL A 692 4.39 -5.98 10.59
N VAL A 693 5.54 -5.84 9.95
CA VAL A 693 5.79 -4.82 8.92
C VAL A 693 5.79 -5.47 7.56
N PHE A 694 4.97 -4.98 6.65
CA PHE A 694 4.84 -5.53 5.30
C PHE A 694 5.61 -4.74 4.27
N HIS A 695 6.25 -5.47 3.37
CA HIS A 695 6.71 -4.98 2.07
C HIS A 695 6.28 -5.95 0.98
N ALA A 696 5.55 -5.45 -0.02
CA ALA A 696 4.86 -6.31 -0.98
C ALA A 696 5.79 -7.00 -2.00
N ASN A 697 6.95 -6.40 -2.28
CA ASN A 697 7.88 -6.89 -3.29
C ASN A 697 9.21 -7.37 -2.67
N PRO A 698 9.45 -8.69 -2.59
CA PRO A 698 10.66 -9.24 -1.97
C PRO A 698 11.94 -8.98 -2.78
N THR A 699 11.85 -8.52 -4.03
CA THR A 699 13.03 -8.26 -4.88
C THR A 699 13.60 -6.85 -4.69
N GLU A 700 12.90 -5.95 -3.99
CA GLU A 700 13.33 -4.57 -3.75
C GLU A 700 14.25 -4.46 -2.52
N GLY A 701 15.48 -5.00 -2.60
CA GLY A 701 16.43 -5.06 -1.47
C GLY A 701 16.65 -3.72 -0.78
N ALA A 702 16.95 -2.65 -1.52
CA ALA A 702 17.16 -1.31 -0.95
C ALA A 702 15.97 -0.76 -0.15
N ARG A 703 14.75 -1.06 -0.59
CA ARG A 703 13.54 -0.67 0.15
C ARG A 703 13.33 -1.52 1.39
N LEU A 704 13.64 -2.81 1.31
CA LEU A 704 13.61 -3.70 2.48
C LEU A 704 14.59 -3.24 3.56
N ASP A 705 15.80 -2.78 3.17
CA ASP A 705 16.77 -2.21 4.09
C ASP A 705 16.28 -0.90 4.72
N ALA A 706 15.62 -0.02 3.93
CA ALA A 706 14.96 1.18 4.45
C ALA A 706 13.85 0.82 5.46
N VAL A 707 13.04 -0.20 5.17
CA VAL A 707 12.03 -0.73 6.11
C VAL A 707 12.69 -1.24 7.39
N CYS A 708 13.84 -1.94 7.31
CA CYS A 708 14.57 -2.38 8.50
C CYS A 708 15.05 -1.20 9.36
N ARG A 709 15.59 -0.15 8.75
CA ARG A 709 16.01 1.07 9.47
C ARG A 709 14.83 1.77 10.14
N GLN A 710 13.75 1.97 9.40
CA GLN A 710 12.57 2.72 9.85
C GLN A 710 11.80 1.97 10.94
N TRP A 711 11.49 0.70 10.71
CA TRP A 711 10.54 -0.06 11.55
C TRP A 711 11.22 -0.97 12.56
N ARG A 712 12.52 -1.22 12.43
CA ARG A 712 13.35 -2.05 13.31
C ARG A 712 12.72 -3.42 13.62
N PRO A 713 12.39 -4.25 12.60
CA PRO A 713 11.96 -5.62 12.82
C PRO A 713 13.08 -6.43 13.47
N THR A 714 12.72 -7.48 14.23
CA THR A 714 13.68 -8.37 14.90
C THR A 714 13.75 -9.75 14.26
N LEU A 715 12.71 -10.11 13.50
CA LEU A 715 12.54 -11.40 12.87
C LEU A 715 12.35 -11.21 11.36
N LEU A 716 12.97 -12.08 10.59
CA LEU A 716 12.83 -12.15 9.14
C LEU A 716 12.59 -13.59 8.71
N VAL A 717 11.68 -13.80 7.75
CA VAL A 717 11.53 -15.09 7.05
C VAL A 717 11.68 -14.81 5.55
N ALA A 718 12.65 -15.45 4.91
CA ALA A 718 13.02 -15.21 3.52
C ALA A 718 13.37 -16.48 2.75
N ALA A 719 13.41 -16.40 1.43
CA ALA A 719 14.21 -17.31 0.62
C ALA A 719 15.66 -16.78 0.54
N PRO A 720 16.68 -17.65 0.44
CA PRO A 720 18.07 -17.23 0.28
C PRO A 720 18.28 -16.21 -0.84
N THR A 721 17.63 -16.36 -1.98
CA THR A 721 17.71 -15.42 -3.10
C THR A 721 17.24 -14.00 -2.72
N PHE A 722 16.14 -13.86 -1.97
CA PHE A 722 15.65 -12.54 -1.54
C PHE A 722 16.53 -11.92 -0.46
N LEU A 723 17.03 -12.74 0.46
CA LEU A 723 18.01 -12.29 1.46
C LEU A 723 19.30 -11.79 0.79
N ASP A 724 19.81 -12.50 -0.23
CA ASP A 724 20.99 -12.06 -1.00
C ASP A 724 20.76 -10.68 -1.63
N GLY A 725 19.59 -10.43 -2.22
CA GLY A 725 19.21 -9.13 -2.78
C GLY A 725 19.25 -8.00 -1.74
N MET A 726 18.82 -8.27 -0.50
CA MET A 726 18.93 -7.31 0.61
C MET A 726 20.40 -7.10 1.00
N LEU A 727 21.15 -8.18 1.28
CA LEU A 727 22.53 -8.10 1.79
C LEU A 727 23.50 -7.39 0.84
N ARG A 728 23.27 -7.48 -0.47
CA ARG A 728 24.07 -6.77 -1.48
C ARG A 728 23.94 -5.26 -1.43
N GLN A 729 22.81 -4.75 -0.96
CA GLN A 729 22.49 -3.32 -0.93
C GLN A 729 22.56 -2.73 0.47
N ALA A 730 22.52 -3.58 1.51
CA ALA A 730 22.53 -3.17 2.91
C ALA A 730 23.86 -2.52 3.30
N ARG A 731 23.75 -1.41 4.03
CA ARG A 731 24.90 -0.74 4.66
C ARG A 731 25.13 -1.32 6.06
N PRO A 732 26.36 -1.21 6.60
CA PRO A 732 26.61 -1.57 7.99
C PRO A 732 25.64 -0.86 8.94
N GLY A 733 24.91 -1.64 9.75
CA GLY A 733 23.91 -1.13 10.70
C GLY A 733 22.47 -1.11 10.20
N ASP A 734 22.21 -1.24 8.89
CA ASP A 734 20.84 -1.25 8.36
C ASP A 734 20.00 -2.41 8.93
N LEU A 735 20.64 -3.56 9.14
CA LEU A 735 20.00 -4.79 9.63
C LEU A 735 20.24 -5.03 11.12
N ALA A 736 20.78 -4.06 11.87
CA ALA A 736 21.16 -4.22 13.27
C ALA A 736 19.99 -4.58 14.22
N SER A 737 18.74 -4.38 13.81
CA SER A 737 17.59 -4.79 14.58
C SER A 737 17.21 -6.27 14.42
N LEU A 738 17.67 -6.94 13.35
CA LEU A 738 17.36 -8.32 13.07
C LEU A 738 18.16 -9.25 13.99
N ARG A 739 17.48 -9.90 14.93
CA ARG A 739 18.10 -10.89 15.83
C ARG A 739 18.15 -12.29 15.23
N VAL A 740 17.12 -12.64 14.42
CA VAL A 740 17.02 -13.96 13.76
C VAL A 740 16.42 -13.79 12.37
N ALA A 741 17.06 -14.37 11.38
CA ALA A 741 16.51 -14.60 10.06
C ALA A 741 16.38 -16.10 9.78
N PHE A 742 15.20 -16.51 9.30
CA PHE A 742 14.96 -17.86 8.82
C PHE A 742 14.95 -17.90 7.32
N VAL A 743 15.76 -18.78 6.76
CA VAL A 743 15.79 -19.02 5.32
C VAL A 743 15.37 -20.44 5.01
N GLY A 744 14.67 -20.60 3.90
CA GLY A 744 14.21 -21.90 3.45
C GLY A 744 13.71 -21.88 2.01
N ALA A 745 13.22 -23.03 1.54
CA ALA A 745 12.80 -23.26 0.17
C ALA A 745 13.95 -23.44 -0.85
N GLU A 746 15.17 -23.01 -0.55
CA GLU A 746 16.39 -23.12 -1.35
C GLU A 746 17.57 -23.40 -0.43
N ALA A 747 18.68 -23.95 -0.96
CA ALA A 747 19.91 -24.13 -0.21
C ALA A 747 20.55 -22.76 0.10
N CYS A 748 21.02 -22.58 1.34
CA CYS A 748 21.63 -21.35 1.78
C CYS A 748 23.16 -21.41 1.62
N PRO A 749 23.77 -20.58 0.74
CA PRO A 749 25.23 -20.54 0.60
C PRO A 749 25.91 -20.00 1.87
N GLN A 750 27.13 -20.50 2.20
CA GLN A 750 27.93 -20.03 3.34
C GLN A 750 28.11 -18.52 3.36
N ARG A 751 28.34 -17.91 2.20
CA ARG A 751 28.51 -16.46 2.08
C ARG A 751 27.35 -15.67 2.70
N LEU A 752 26.11 -16.14 2.56
CA LEU A 752 24.95 -15.45 3.12
C LEU A 752 24.94 -15.47 4.66
N TYR A 753 25.44 -16.55 5.27
CA TYR A 753 25.62 -16.59 6.72
C TYR A 753 26.63 -15.52 7.18
N ASP A 754 27.78 -15.47 6.53
CA ASP A 754 28.86 -14.56 6.89
C ASP A 754 28.45 -13.09 6.71
N ASP A 755 27.80 -12.77 5.57
CA ASP A 755 27.30 -11.44 5.26
C ASP A 755 26.18 -11.01 6.20
N PHE A 756 25.23 -11.90 6.51
CA PHE A 756 24.13 -11.59 7.43
C PHE A 756 24.65 -11.30 8.84
N VAL A 757 25.53 -12.14 9.39
CA VAL A 757 26.11 -11.93 10.72
C VAL A 757 26.86 -10.61 10.79
N ARG A 758 27.63 -10.29 9.74
CA ARG A 758 28.41 -9.03 9.63
C ARG A 758 27.51 -7.80 9.58
N LEU A 759 26.43 -7.82 8.76
CA LEU A 759 25.58 -6.66 8.51
C LEU A 759 24.53 -6.46 9.61
N SER A 760 24.09 -7.53 10.27
CA SER A 760 23.16 -7.46 11.41
C SER A 760 23.86 -7.17 12.74
N GLY A 761 25.22 -7.25 12.78
CA GLY A 761 25.95 -7.07 14.03
C GLY A 761 25.85 -8.25 15.00
N GLY A 762 25.70 -9.48 14.50
CA GLY A 762 25.68 -10.72 15.28
C GLY A 762 24.31 -11.39 15.31
N GLY A 763 23.37 -11.03 14.45
CA GLY A 763 22.11 -11.76 14.27
C GLY A 763 22.36 -13.19 13.77
N LEU A 764 21.40 -14.08 14.06
CA LEU A 764 21.48 -15.49 13.70
C LEU A 764 20.75 -15.76 12.38
N LEU A 765 21.40 -16.44 11.45
CA LEU A 765 20.78 -16.97 10.25
C LEU A 765 20.54 -18.48 10.45
N CYS A 766 19.28 -18.92 10.38
CA CYS A 766 18.88 -20.31 10.58
C CYS A 766 18.26 -20.86 9.30
N GLU A 767 18.78 -21.96 8.79
CA GLU A 767 18.18 -22.66 7.65
C GLU A 767 17.11 -23.64 8.12
N GLY A 768 15.99 -23.68 7.42
CA GLY A 768 14.89 -24.60 7.67
C GLY A 768 14.41 -25.28 6.40
N TYR A 769 13.83 -26.45 6.56
CA TYR A 769 13.27 -27.24 5.48
C TYR A 769 11.80 -27.55 5.73
N GLY A 770 11.05 -27.55 4.64
CA GLY A 770 9.65 -27.91 4.68
C GLY A 770 8.99 -27.94 3.33
N VAL A 771 7.77 -28.45 3.32
CA VAL A 771 6.92 -28.55 2.15
C VAL A 771 5.50 -28.10 2.49
N THR A 772 4.74 -27.68 1.49
CA THR A 772 3.37 -27.16 1.67
C THR A 772 2.48 -28.14 2.46
N GLU A 773 2.64 -29.43 2.23
CA GLU A 773 1.90 -30.52 2.83
C GLU A 773 2.17 -30.70 4.34
N CYS A 774 3.22 -30.03 4.85
CA CYS A 774 3.61 -30.06 6.27
C CYS A 774 3.44 -28.72 6.99
N SER A 775 2.79 -27.72 6.43
CA SER A 775 2.26 -26.47 7.04
C SER A 775 3.24 -25.33 7.45
N PRO A 776 4.44 -25.08 6.91
CA PRO A 776 5.24 -25.88 6.01
C PRO A 776 6.42 -26.62 6.67
N VAL A 777 6.85 -26.21 7.89
CA VAL A 777 8.16 -26.57 8.47
C VAL A 777 8.18 -28.00 8.96
N ILE A 778 9.20 -28.73 8.54
CA ILE A 778 9.51 -30.09 8.99
C ILE A 778 10.70 -30.09 9.96
N SER A 779 11.76 -29.34 9.58
CA SER A 779 12.99 -29.24 10.36
C SER A 779 13.54 -27.82 10.35
N LEU A 780 14.30 -27.46 11.35
CA LEU A 780 14.87 -26.14 11.54
C LEU A 780 16.20 -26.24 12.27
N ASN A 781 17.19 -25.47 11.84
CA ASN A 781 18.38 -25.22 12.62
C ASN A 781 18.03 -24.44 13.89
N LEU A 782 18.39 -24.98 15.04
CA LEU A 782 18.15 -24.31 16.31
C LEU A 782 19.04 -23.07 16.44
N PRO A 783 18.57 -21.96 16.97
CA PRO A 783 19.42 -20.77 17.21
C PRO A 783 20.63 -21.05 18.11
N THR A 784 20.56 -22.09 18.95
CA THR A 784 21.64 -22.50 19.87
C THR A 784 22.59 -23.56 19.28
N ASP A 785 22.20 -24.23 18.19
CA ASP A 785 23.00 -25.30 17.54
C ASP A 785 22.78 -25.24 16.00
N ALA A 786 22.97 -24.07 15.41
CA ALA A 786 22.83 -23.91 13.95
C ALA A 786 24.06 -24.48 13.24
N ARG A 787 23.84 -25.46 12.36
CA ARG A 787 24.90 -26.10 11.57
C ARG A 787 24.72 -25.76 10.11
N THR A 788 25.62 -24.94 9.59
CA THR A 788 25.62 -24.53 8.18
C THR A 788 25.64 -25.72 7.24
N GLY A 789 24.85 -25.65 6.16
CA GLY A 789 24.76 -26.76 5.18
C GLY A 789 23.88 -27.92 5.61
N THR A 790 23.19 -27.78 6.75
CA THR A 790 22.14 -28.69 7.19
C THR A 790 20.79 -28.00 7.22
N ILE A 791 19.72 -28.76 7.03
CA ILE A 791 18.34 -28.31 7.17
C ILE A 791 17.83 -28.47 8.61
N GLY A 792 18.74 -28.63 9.57
CA GLY A 792 18.46 -28.76 11.01
C GLY A 792 17.84 -30.07 11.45
N GLN A 793 17.27 -30.03 12.65
CA GLN A 793 16.62 -31.17 13.27
C GLN A 793 15.10 -31.10 13.08
N PRO A 794 14.38 -32.25 13.12
CA PRO A 794 12.91 -32.25 13.06
C PRO A 794 12.29 -31.41 14.17
N LEU A 795 11.16 -30.76 13.88
CA LEU A 795 10.39 -30.03 14.88
C LEU A 795 9.92 -30.96 16.01
N PRO A 796 9.68 -30.46 17.23
CA PRO A 796 9.38 -31.30 18.42
C PRO A 796 8.21 -32.26 18.25
N SER A 797 7.15 -31.90 17.53
CA SER A 797 5.99 -32.76 17.28
C SER A 797 6.08 -33.59 16.01
N VAL A 798 7.18 -33.45 15.24
CA VAL A 798 7.37 -34.08 13.93
C VAL A 798 8.30 -35.29 14.07
N ARG A 799 7.84 -36.43 13.60
CA ARG A 799 8.67 -37.63 13.46
C ARG A 799 9.11 -37.80 12.03
N THR A 800 10.36 -38.17 11.82
CA THR A 800 10.94 -38.44 10.50
C THR A 800 11.44 -39.89 10.41
N ALA A 801 11.39 -40.45 9.21
CA ALA A 801 12.03 -41.72 8.89
C ALA A 801 12.71 -41.60 7.52
N ILE A 802 13.93 -42.09 7.42
CA ILE A 802 14.67 -42.16 6.16
C ILE A 802 14.63 -43.60 5.68
N VAL A 803 14.11 -43.84 4.47
CA VAL A 803 13.92 -45.17 3.92
C VAL A 803 14.62 -45.31 2.58
N SER A 804 14.89 -46.57 2.23
CA SER A 804 15.48 -46.88 0.94
C SER A 804 14.58 -46.43 -0.22
N VAL A 805 15.16 -45.86 -1.25
CA VAL A 805 14.46 -45.47 -2.48
C VAL A 805 13.93 -46.66 -3.23
N GLN A 806 14.64 -47.81 -3.16
CA GLN A 806 14.34 -49.04 -3.86
C GLN A 806 13.34 -49.88 -3.07
N GLU A 807 13.49 -49.96 -1.77
CA GLU A 807 12.61 -50.63 -0.84
C GLU A 807 12.07 -49.70 0.25
N PRO A 808 10.98 -48.95 -0.04
CA PRO A 808 10.49 -47.86 0.84
C PRO A 808 9.98 -48.33 2.23
N ARG A 809 10.03 -49.62 2.46
CA ARG A 809 9.75 -50.23 3.80
C ARG A 809 11.00 -50.47 4.63
N GLN A 810 12.20 -50.33 4.05
CA GLN A 810 13.46 -50.48 4.76
C GLN A 810 13.96 -49.14 5.29
N ARG A 811 14.06 -49.01 6.61
CA ARG A 811 14.72 -47.83 7.22
C ARG A 811 16.23 -47.94 7.01
N LEU A 812 16.82 -46.77 6.77
CA LEU A 812 18.28 -46.61 6.61
C LEU A 812 18.94 -46.16 7.91
N ALA A 813 20.21 -46.49 8.07
CA ALA A 813 21.01 -46.07 9.21
C ALA A 813 21.40 -44.59 9.12
N ALA A 814 21.86 -43.99 10.23
CA ALA A 814 22.41 -42.66 10.24
C ALA A 814 23.61 -42.57 9.28
N GLY A 815 23.71 -41.49 8.51
CA GLY A 815 24.75 -41.31 7.50
C GLY A 815 24.38 -41.80 6.10
N GLU A 816 23.32 -42.58 5.94
CA GLU A 816 22.84 -43.05 4.65
C GLU A 816 21.81 -42.07 4.05
N THR A 817 21.88 -41.91 2.71
CA THR A 817 20.93 -41.04 1.98
C THR A 817 19.71 -41.85 1.54
N GLY A 818 18.53 -41.38 1.90
CA GLY A 818 17.27 -42.03 1.52
C GLY A 818 16.09 -41.08 1.42
N LEU A 819 14.93 -41.65 1.12
CA LEU A 819 13.67 -40.93 0.96
C LEU A 819 13.12 -40.51 2.33
N LEU A 820 12.82 -39.23 2.48
CA LEU A 820 12.27 -38.67 3.71
C LEU A 820 10.78 -38.95 3.82
N LEU A 821 10.40 -39.64 4.87
CA LEU A 821 9.02 -39.81 5.33
C LEU A 821 8.77 -38.94 6.56
N VAL A 822 7.60 -38.35 6.65
CA VAL A 822 7.23 -37.41 7.70
C VAL A 822 5.89 -37.79 8.31
N ARG A 823 5.81 -37.72 9.64
CA ARG A 823 4.58 -37.93 10.41
C ARG A 823 4.50 -36.93 11.55
N GLY A 824 3.36 -36.25 11.68
CA GLY A 824 3.12 -35.28 12.73
C GLY A 824 1.77 -34.59 12.59
N PRO A 825 1.36 -33.83 13.60
CA PRO A 825 0.10 -33.09 13.57
C PRO A 825 0.10 -31.96 12.54
N ASN A 826 1.26 -31.54 12.05
CA ASN A 826 1.45 -30.54 11.01
C ASN A 826 1.23 -31.09 9.59
N VAL A 827 1.13 -32.41 9.43
CA VAL A 827 0.97 -33.05 8.11
C VAL A 827 -0.49 -32.99 7.66
N PHE A 828 -0.73 -32.63 6.41
CA PHE A 828 -2.08 -32.56 5.81
C PHE A 828 -2.76 -33.94 5.68
N GLY A 829 -4.07 -33.94 5.39
CA GLY A 829 -4.84 -35.16 5.23
C GLY A 829 -4.94 -35.75 3.82
N GLY A 830 -4.22 -35.16 2.85
CA GLY A 830 -4.25 -35.57 1.43
C GLY A 830 -4.66 -34.44 0.47
N TYR A 831 -4.44 -34.64 -0.83
CA TYR A 831 -4.70 -33.66 -1.87
C TYR A 831 -6.18 -33.51 -2.20
N LEU A 832 -6.58 -32.36 -2.73
CA LEU A 832 -7.93 -32.17 -3.27
C LEU A 832 -8.18 -33.16 -4.44
N GLY A 833 -9.35 -33.80 -4.43
CA GLY A 833 -9.73 -34.76 -5.45
C GLY A 833 -9.02 -36.13 -5.34
N GLN A 834 -8.28 -36.39 -4.28
CA GLN A 834 -7.68 -37.73 -4.02
C GLN A 834 -8.79 -38.78 -3.89
N GLY A 835 -8.59 -39.93 -4.58
CA GLY A 835 -9.56 -41.03 -4.59
C GLY A 835 -10.71 -40.88 -5.59
N SER A 836 -10.79 -39.79 -6.37
CA SER A 836 -11.67 -39.67 -7.53
C SER A 836 -10.99 -40.21 -8.82
N ASP A 837 -11.79 -40.63 -9.80
CA ASP A 837 -11.27 -41.05 -11.09
C ASP A 837 -10.39 -39.95 -11.72
N GLY A 838 -9.13 -40.28 -12.00
CA GLY A 838 -8.15 -39.33 -12.50
C GLY A 838 -7.57 -38.35 -11.47
N GLY A 839 -7.90 -38.50 -10.18
CA GLY A 839 -7.33 -37.71 -9.09
C GLY A 839 -5.90 -38.11 -8.73
N PRO A 840 -5.20 -37.28 -7.90
CA PRO A 840 -3.83 -37.60 -7.49
C PRO A 840 -3.77 -38.87 -6.62
N ALA A 841 -2.70 -39.67 -6.81
CA ALA A 841 -2.43 -40.82 -6.00
C ALA A 841 -2.18 -40.45 -4.53
N SER A 842 -2.38 -41.38 -3.59
CA SER A 842 -2.09 -41.14 -2.18
C SER A 842 -0.60 -40.87 -1.98
N PRO A 843 -0.23 -39.78 -1.32
CA PRO A 843 1.17 -39.46 -1.01
C PRO A 843 1.66 -40.18 0.26
N PHE A 844 0.85 -41.03 0.86
CA PHE A 844 1.18 -41.73 2.11
C PHE A 844 1.70 -43.15 1.83
N LEU A 845 2.76 -43.51 2.57
CA LEU A 845 3.34 -44.83 2.62
C LEU A 845 3.07 -45.46 3.99
N HIS A 846 2.72 -46.75 3.98
CA HIS A 846 2.53 -47.49 5.22
C HIS A 846 3.86 -48.09 5.67
N LEU A 847 4.33 -47.70 6.88
CA LEU A 847 5.58 -48.13 7.49
C LEU A 847 5.34 -48.41 8.99
N ASP A 848 5.73 -49.55 9.48
CA ASP A 848 5.63 -49.94 10.90
C ASP A 848 4.23 -49.82 11.51
N GLY A 849 3.18 -50.12 10.72
CA GLY A 849 1.78 -50.00 11.16
C GLY A 849 1.18 -48.63 11.16
N GLU A 850 1.90 -47.61 10.65
CA GLU A 850 1.49 -46.21 10.61
C GLU A 850 1.62 -45.64 9.19
N ASP A 851 0.77 -44.63 8.88
CA ASP A 851 0.83 -43.91 7.60
C ASP A 851 1.77 -42.73 7.71
N TRP A 852 2.72 -42.62 6.81
CA TRP A 852 3.73 -41.59 6.71
C TRP A 852 3.59 -40.85 5.39
N TYR A 853 3.64 -39.54 5.46
CA TYR A 853 3.70 -38.71 4.26
C TYR A 853 5.09 -38.83 3.59
N CYS A 854 5.08 -39.16 2.30
CA CYS A 854 6.29 -39.27 1.49
C CYS A 854 6.57 -37.92 0.81
N THR A 855 7.63 -37.23 1.22
CA THR A 855 7.97 -35.89 0.69
C THR A 855 8.44 -35.94 -0.76
N GLY A 856 8.98 -37.06 -1.22
CA GLY A 856 9.67 -37.17 -2.50
C GLY A 856 11.09 -36.60 -2.47
N ASP A 857 11.55 -36.12 -1.32
CA ASP A 857 12.88 -35.52 -1.14
C ASP A 857 13.84 -36.56 -0.49
N LEU A 858 15.10 -36.50 -0.91
CA LEU A 858 16.17 -37.32 -0.39
C LEU A 858 16.98 -36.55 0.64
N VAL A 859 17.19 -37.16 1.79
CA VAL A 859 17.96 -36.56 2.88
C VAL A 859 18.91 -37.57 3.50
N ARG A 860 19.90 -37.06 4.21
CA ARG A 860 20.81 -37.85 5.07
C ARG A 860 20.78 -37.24 6.46
N ALA A 861 20.59 -38.04 7.50
CA ALA A 861 20.69 -37.60 8.89
C ALA A 861 22.02 -38.07 9.50
N ASP A 862 22.66 -37.20 10.29
CA ASP A 862 23.81 -37.62 11.10
C ASP A 862 23.38 -38.31 12.40
N SER A 863 24.37 -38.70 13.23
CA SER A 863 24.11 -39.36 14.53
C SER A 863 23.35 -38.49 15.52
N ASP A 864 23.43 -37.15 15.40
CA ASP A 864 22.79 -36.19 16.27
C ASP A 864 21.38 -35.79 15.75
N GLY A 865 20.97 -36.33 14.60
CA GLY A 865 19.66 -36.09 14.00
C GLY A 865 19.59 -34.84 13.10
N HIS A 866 20.72 -34.13 12.82
CA HIS A 866 20.72 -33.07 11.85
C HIS A 866 20.63 -33.65 10.44
N MET A 867 19.70 -33.10 9.68
CA MET A 867 19.43 -33.55 8.33
C MET A 867 20.14 -32.69 7.30
N THR A 868 20.67 -33.31 6.25
CA THR A 868 21.21 -32.64 5.06
C THR A 868 20.35 -32.98 3.86
N PHE A 869 19.91 -31.98 3.12
CA PHE A 869 19.16 -32.16 1.89
C PHE A 869 20.06 -32.69 0.78
N ALA A 870 19.71 -33.82 0.17
CA ALA A 870 20.51 -34.46 -0.89
C ALA A 870 19.89 -34.23 -2.29
N GLY A 871 18.61 -33.84 -2.38
CA GLY A 871 17.90 -33.56 -3.63
C GLY A 871 16.49 -34.11 -3.68
N ARG A 872 15.82 -33.98 -4.83
CA ARG A 872 14.50 -34.59 -5.09
C ARG A 872 14.63 -35.87 -5.86
N ARG A 873 13.82 -36.86 -5.52
CA ARG A 873 13.78 -38.14 -6.24
C ARG A 873 13.58 -37.96 -7.76
N GLU A 874 12.77 -37.02 -8.17
CA GLU A 874 12.54 -36.68 -9.57
C GLU A 874 13.74 -36.04 -10.29
N ARG A 875 14.74 -35.56 -9.51
CA ARG A 875 16.00 -34.98 -9.99
C ARG A 875 17.19 -35.94 -9.89
N PHE A 876 16.90 -37.23 -9.64
CA PHE A 876 17.87 -38.29 -9.75
C PHE A 876 17.57 -39.12 -10.99
N VAL A 877 18.64 -39.43 -11.71
CA VAL A 877 18.56 -40.18 -12.96
C VAL A 877 19.31 -41.49 -12.80
N LYS A 878 18.73 -42.56 -13.25
CA LYS A 878 19.40 -43.88 -13.20
C LYS A 878 20.27 -44.05 -14.46
N LEU A 879 21.58 -44.03 -14.30
CA LEU A 879 22.55 -44.25 -15.38
C LEU A 879 23.48 -45.39 -14.98
N GLY A 880 23.61 -46.43 -15.85
CA GLY A 880 24.49 -47.56 -15.60
C GLY A 880 24.19 -48.36 -14.33
N GLY A 881 22.94 -48.28 -13.82
CA GLY A 881 22.55 -48.95 -12.59
C GLY A 881 22.68 -48.06 -11.34
N GLU A 882 23.34 -46.93 -11.41
CA GLU A 882 23.54 -45.97 -10.31
C GLU A 882 22.59 -44.81 -10.40
N MET A 883 22.25 -44.23 -9.21
CA MET A 883 21.40 -43.05 -9.11
C MET A 883 22.26 -41.79 -9.10
N ILE A 884 22.20 -41.01 -10.19
CA ILE A 884 22.97 -39.77 -10.40
C ILE A 884 22.15 -38.57 -9.90
N SER A 885 22.73 -37.79 -9.02
CA SER A 885 22.14 -36.56 -8.48
C SER A 885 22.46 -35.35 -9.36
N LEU A 886 21.47 -34.86 -10.10
CA LEU A 886 21.62 -33.62 -10.88
C LEU A 886 21.87 -32.38 -10.00
N PRO A 887 21.19 -32.21 -8.83
CA PRO A 887 21.51 -31.11 -7.90
C PRO A 887 22.95 -31.13 -7.36
N GLN A 888 23.53 -32.32 -7.16
CA GLN A 888 24.93 -32.43 -6.74
C GLN A 888 25.87 -31.87 -7.80
N MET A 889 25.59 -32.16 -9.09
CA MET A 889 26.37 -31.60 -10.19
C MET A 889 26.27 -30.06 -10.23
N GLU A 890 25.04 -29.55 -10.09
CA GLU A 890 24.79 -28.10 -10.02
C GLU A 890 25.52 -27.43 -8.86
N ALA A 891 25.50 -28.04 -7.68
CA ALA A 891 26.18 -27.54 -6.51
C ALA A 891 27.71 -27.50 -6.66
N VAL A 892 28.28 -28.54 -7.31
CA VAL A 892 29.72 -28.61 -7.63
C VAL A 892 30.09 -27.54 -8.63
N LEU A 893 29.39 -27.47 -9.76
CA LEU A 893 29.66 -26.49 -10.81
C LEU A 893 29.43 -25.04 -10.31
N GLY A 894 28.42 -24.81 -9.50
CA GLY A 894 28.11 -23.49 -8.95
C GLY A 894 29.14 -22.93 -7.96
N ARG A 895 29.96 -23.80 -7.33
CA ARG A 895 31.09 -23.36 -6.49
C ARG A 895 32.27 -22.86 -7.32
N HIS A 896 32.44 -23.38 -8.52
CA HIS A 896 33.58 -23.06 -9.40
C HIS A 896 33.27 -21.99 -10.43
N PHE A 897 31.97 -21.89 -10.86
CA PHE A 897 31.54 -20.98 -11.91
C PHE A 897 30.48 -20.03 -11.35
N MET A 898 30.93 -18.88 -10.89
CA MET A 898 30.06 -17.84 -10.32
C MET A 898 29.41 -16.96 -11.38
N ALA A 899 28.27 -16.38 -11.07
CA ALA A 899 27.65 -15.36 -11.88
C ALA A 899 28.57 -14.13 -12.01
N PRO A 900 28.64 -13.49 -13.18
CA PRO A 900 29.31 -12.21 -13.35
C PRO A 900 28.71 -11.14 -12.44
N ALA A 901 29.53 -10.17 -12.02
CA ALA A 901 29.05 -9.05 -11.23
C ALA A 901 27.91 -8.32 -11.97
N GLY A 902 26.74 -8.22 -11.35
CA GLY A 902 25.55 -7.58 -11.94
C GLY A 902 24.53 -8.53 -12.60
N GLN A 903 24.78 -9.82 -12.68
CA GLN A 903 23.80 -10.80 -13.14
C GLN A 903 23.03 -11.40 -11.95
N GLU A 904 21.72 -11.17 -11.89
CA GLU A 904 20.82 -11.73 -10.89
C GLU A 904 20.27 -13.10 -11.33
N GLY A 905 20.18 -14.06 -10.39
CA GLY A 905 19.57 -15.37 -10.60
C GLY A 905 20.55 -16.49 -10.92
N PRO A 906 20.03 -17.75 -11.07
CA PRO A 906 20.83 -18.93 -11.38
C PRO A 906 21.47 -18.83 -12.77
N VAL A 907 22.76 -19.19 -12.85
CA VAL A 907 23.53 -19.10 -14.10
C VAL A 907 23.78 -20.46 -14.75
N LEU A 908 23.45 -21.55 -14.04
CA LEU A 908 23.60 -22.92 -14.54
C LEU A 908 22.46 -23.81 -14.01
N ALA A 909 22.10 -24.80 -14.80
CA ALA A 909 21.15 -25.85 -14.47
C ALA A 909 21.52 -27.13 -15.23
N VAL A 910 21.44 -28.29 -14.56
CA VAL A 910 21.74 -29.59 -15.19
C VAL A 910 20.45 -30.36 -15.33
N ASP A 911 20.18 -30.95 -16.49
CA ASP A 911 19.05 -31.85 -16.66
C ASP A 911 19.43 -33.11 -17.46
N ALA A 912 18.59 -34.11 -17.40
CA ALA A 912 18.76 -35.35 -18.15
C ALA A 912 17.69 -35.40 -19.26
N LEU A 913 18.13 -35.61 -20.46
CA LEU A 913 17.29 -35.73 -21.63
C LEU A 913 17.38 -37.16 -22.21
N GLU A 914 16.31 -37.66 -22.78
CA GLU A 914 16.34 -38.90 -23.56
C GLU A 914 16.62 -38.57 -25.03
N GLU A 915 17.76 -39.03 -25.53
CA GLU A 915 18.17 -38.90 -26.93
C GLU A 915 18.44 -40.28 -27.49
N GLU A 916 17.76 -40.66 -28.58
CA GLU A 916 17.92 -41.96 -29.24
C GLU A 916 17.82 -43.17 -28.29
N GLY A 917 16.98 -43.08 -27.26
CA GLY A 917 16.80 -44.15 -26.26
C GLY A 917 17.89 -44.23 -25.18
N GLN A 918 18.79 -43.22 -25.15
CA GLN A 918 19.81 -43.12 -24.11
C GLN A 918 19.57 -41.83 -23.27
N THR A 919 19.76 -41.95 -21.99
CA THR A 919 19.70 -40.80 -21.10
C THR A 919 21.02 -40.03 -21.12
N VAL A 920 21.00 -38.77 -21.51
CA VAL A 920 22.15 -37.85 -21.61
C VAL A 920 22.05 -36.73 -20.62
N LEU A 921 23.18 -36.43 -19.91
CA LEU A 921 23.28 -35.29 -18.99
C LEU A 921 23.65 -34.02 -19.79
N VAL A 922 22.85 -32.96 -19.60
CA VAL A 922 22.98 -31.67 -20.31
C VAL A 922 23.08 -30.53 -19.29
N LEU A 923 24.11 -29.69 -19.43
CA LEU A 923 24.25 -28.43 -18.70
C LEU A 923 23.66 -27.29 -19.54
N PHE A 924 22.74 -26.56 -18.95
CA PHE A 924 22.23 -25.29 -19.44
C PHE A 924 22.90 -24.16 -18.67
N THR A 925 23.46 -23.17 -19.35
CA THR A 925 24.20 -22.10 -18.68
C THR A 925 24.09 -20.78 -19.44
N THR A 926 24.17 -19.66 -18.71
CA THR A 926 24.34 -18.31 -19.28
C THR A 926 25.80 -17.95 -19.46
N LEU A 927 26.72 -18.73 -18.84
CA LEU A 927 28.15 -18.51 -18.87
C LEU A 927 28.79 -19.05 -20.16
N PRO A 928 29.93 -18.48 -20.62
CA PRO A 928 30.72 -19.02 -21.72
C PRO A 928 31.55 -20.22 -21.23
N LEU A 929 30.86 -21.34 -20.96
CA LEU A 929 31.45 -22.53 -20.38
C LEU A 929 31.45 -23.68 -21.38
N GLU A 930 32.62 -24.30 -21.59
CA GLU A 930 32.80 -25.46 -22.45
C GLU A 930 32.59 -26.76 -21.67
N ARG A 931 32.16 -27.82 -22.37
CA ARG A 931 31.87 -29.13 -21.78
C ARG A 931 33.10 -29.70 -21.07
N GLU A 932 34.28 -29.59 -21.69
CA GLU A 932 35.56 -30.08 -21.17
C GLU A 932 35.89 -29.42 -19.84
N GLN A 933 35.66 -28.12 -19.70
CA GLN A 933 35.91 -27.37 -18.45
C GLN A 933 34.97 -27.83 -17.34
N ALA A 934 33.70 -27.94 -17.64
CA ALA A 934 32.69 -28.39 -16.66
C ALA A 934 32.98 -29.83 -16.20
N ASN A 935 33.33 -30.72 -17.13
CA ASN A 935 33.68 -32.11 -16.82
C ASN A 935 35.03 -32.24 -16.08
N ALA A 936 35.97 -31.34 -16.28
CA ALA A 936 37.24 -31.31 -15.51
C ALA A 936 36.92 -31.07 -14.03
N VAL A 937 36.10 -30.03 -13.74
CA VAL A 937 35.66 -29.69 -12.37
C VAL A 937 34.94 -30.85 -11.71
N LEU A 938 34.01 -31.51 -12.42
CA LEU A 938 33.28 -32.65 -11.88
C LEU A 938 34.20 -33.82 -11.49
N ARG A 939 35.24 -34.05 -12.27
CA ARG A 939 36.28 -35.08 -11.98
C ARG A 939 37.18 -34.69 -10.81
N GLU A 940 37.62 -33.44 -10.75
CA GLU A 940 38.48 -32.93 -9.68
C GLU A 940 37.77 -33.03 -8.32
N GLU A 941 36.47 -32.82 -8.29
CA GLU A 941 35.63 -32.96 -7.09
C GLU A 941 35.23 -34.46 -6.80
N GLY A 942 35.87 -35.42 -7.53
CA GLY A 942 35.74 -36.86 -7.23
C GLY A 942 34.45 -37.52 -7.72
N LEU A 943 33.68 -36.89 -8.62
CA LEU A 943 32.45 -37.48 -9.20
C LEU A 943 32.82 -38.57 -10.23
N SER A 944 32.09 -39.69 -10.21
CA SER A 944 32.34 -40.83 -11.10
C SER A 944 32.13 -40.45 -12.57
N ALA A 945 32.63 -41.32 -13.47
CA ALA A 945 32.45 -41.14 -14.92
C ALA A 945 30.98 -41.05 -15.38
N LEU A 946 30.06 -41.54 -14.57
CA LEU A 946 28.62 -41.47 -14.84
C LEU A 946 28.03 -40.07 -14.69
N TYR A 947 28.74 -39.16 -13.99
CA TYR A 947 28.32 -37.78 -13.81
C TYR A 947 28.82 -36.86 -14.95
N MET A 948 29.48 -37.39 -15.98
CA MET A 948 30.03 -36.59 -17.06
C MET A 948 28.95 -36.06 -17.99
N LEU A 949 28.95 -34.72 -18.16
CA LEU A 949 28.09 -34.02 -19.08
C LEU A 949 28.37 -34.44 -20.54
N ARG A 950 27.32 -34.68 -21.29
CA ARG A 950 27.44 -34.97 -22.74
C ARG A 950 27.32 -33.72 -23.58
N ARG A 951 26.51 -32.74 -23.12
CA ARG A 951 26.30 -31.47 -23.83
C ARG A 951 26.32 -30.29 -22.87
N VAL A 952 26.69 -29.12 -23.37
CA VAL A 952 26.51 -27.82 -22.74
C VAL A 952 25.72 -26.95 -23.69
N ARG A 953 24.64 -26.33 -23.20
CA ARG A 953 23.80 -25.41 -23.97
C ARG A 953 23.87 -24.04 -23.33
N ARG A 954 24.30 -23.06 -24.10
CA ARG A 954 24.34 -21.67 -23.68
C ARG A 954 23.00 -21.01 -23.98
N LEU A 955 22.39 -20.36 -22.99
CA LEU A 955 21.15 -19.61 -23.12
C LEU A 955 21.41 -18.14 -22.75
N ALA A 956 20.60 -17.22 -23.31
CA ALA A 956 20.66 -15.81 -22.93
C ALA A 956 20.22 -15.60 -21.46
N ALA A 957 19.21 -16.37 -21.01
CA ALA A 957 18.76 -16.43 -19.63
C ALA A 957 18.18 -17.82 -19.36
N LEU A 958 18.29 -18.32 -18.12
CA LEU A 958 17.60 -19.53 -17.71
C LEU A 958 16.13 -19.21 -17.45
N PRO A 959 15.17 -20.04 -17.94
CA PRO A 959 13.77 -19.85 -17.61
C PRO A 959 13.54 -20.08 -16.11
N LEU A 960 12.82 -19.15 -15.46
CA LEU A 960 12.52 -19.20 -14.04
C LEU A 960 11.02 -19.32 -13.80
N LEU A 961 10.67 -20.05 -12.78
CA LEU A 961 9.32 -20.01 -12.20
C LEU A 961 9.13 -18.67 -11.45
N GLY A 962 7.88 -18.27 -11.23
CA GLY A 962 7.58 -17.07 -10.44
C GLY A 962 8.07 -17.09 -8.98
N SER A 963 8.62 -18.22 -8.53
CA SER A 963 9.31 -18.35 -7.24
C SER A 963 10.82 -18.07 -7.32
N GLY A 964 11.36 -17.69 -8.48
CA GLY A 964 12.80 -17.51 -8.70
C GLY A 964 13.56 -18.79 -9.02
N LYS A 965 12.93 -19.97 -8.93
CA LYS A 965 13.57 -21.27 -9.21
C LYS A 965 13.61 -21.57 -10.72
N VAL A 966 14.62 -22.32 -11.14
CA VAL A 966 14.74 -22.77 -12.54
C VAL A 966 13.53 -23.57 -12.96
N ASP A 967 12.95 -23.22 -14.12
CA ASP A 967 11.88 -24.00 -14.76
C ASP A 967 12.46 -25.09 -15.67
N TYR A 968 12.73 -26.26 -15.11
CA TYR A 968 13.27 -27.40 -15.83
C TYR A 968 12.35 -27.93 -16.93
N ARG A 969 11.04 -27.66 -16.84
CA ARG A 969 10.09 -28.05 -17.88
C ARG A 969 10.30 -27.21 -19.15
N SER A 970 10.42 -25.91 -18.97
CA SER A 970 10.73 -24.99 -20.06
C SER A 970 12.12 -25.30 -20.64
N LEU A 971 13.12 -25.64 -19.82
CA LEU A 971 14.43 -26.09 -20.29
C LEU A 971 14.35 -27.34 -21.16
N ARG A 972 13.60 -28.35 -20.75
CA ARG A 972 13.38 -29.57 -21.57
C ARG A 972 12.67 -29.27 -22.88
N ALA A 973 11.64 -28.41 -22.86
CA ALA A 973 10.92 -28.00 -24.07
C ALA A 973 11.82 -27.28 -25.07
N LEU A 974 12.66 -26.35 -24.59
CA LEU A 974 13.67 -25.67 -25.41
C LEU A 974 14.69 -26.65 -25.98
N ALA A 975 15.08 -27.65 -25.23
CA ALA A 975 16.00 -28.68 -25.67
C ALA A 975 15.43 -29.56 -26.76
N MET A 976 14.12 -29.87 -26.72
CA MET A 976 13.44 -30.71 -27.72
C MET A 976 13.09 -29.95 -29.03
N GLN A 977 12.82 -28.64 -28.94
CA GLN A 977 12.47 -27.82 -30.13
C GLN A 977 13.63 -27.67 -31.12
N GLU A 978 14.85 -27.60 -30.65
CA GLU A 978 16.03 -27.50 -31.51
C GLU A 978 16.52 -28.86 -32.10
N GLY A 979 16.08 -29.97 -31.51
CA GLY A 979 16.36 -31.32 -32.02
C GLY A 979 15.55 -31.73 -33.26
N GLN A 980 14.53 -30.94 -33.65
CA GLN A 980 13.68 -31.20 -34.85
C GLN A 980 14.09 -30.34 -36.07
N GLY A 981 15.16 -29.56 -35.95
CA GLY A 981 15.62 -28.61 -36.99
C GLY A 981 16.95 -28.95 -37.64
N VAL A 982 17.33 -30.24 -37.75
CA VAL A 982 18.44 -30.69 -38.61
C VAL A 982 17.97 -31.79 -39.54
#